data_119451e2fffc9095a43addeecd7d1af8
#
_entry.id   119451e2fffc9095a43addeecd7d1af8
#
_cell.length_a   1.000
_cell.length_b   1.000
_cell.length_c   1.000
_cell.angle_alpha   90.00
_cell.angle_beta   90.00
_cell.angle_gamma   90.00
#
_symmetry.space_group_name_H-M   'P 1'
#
loop_
_entity.id
_entity.type
_entity.pdbx_description
1 polymer ?
#
loop_
_entity_poly.entity_id
_entity_poly.type
_entity_poly.pdbx_seq_one_letter_code
_entity_poly.pdbx_strand_id
1 'polypeptide(L)'
;MGFTKLGQYFLTVLLVFALAACGETDKKQSNANHLLRAKAYQEQGQYKAAMIEYRNAVKKAGDDNFALVEYAEMLNKLGRYSVALGMLEQGIGEKNERYFIALVKAYQGMKKYRSASEVLSSNLSNDVLVVQKLIAENYLGLGNIVAADDFYQSLLNQNSQDNDALLGKARAQIRSGKVDESLVLLKRISPDSKASVKANILLAGIQINQGQLELADSTLSELLASMSNTDIIEPEKAVVLERLAYVLTRQGRSNEAYIYSKLLSEAFPGSNEVKEKYQSAVEKLQSNELNAAKAILLDLLNEYPSYARATQLLGVISYLQGDNQAASKYLSDSVDPEVTNAMTTHIYAATNLKLNEPKKVLEILEPGIKESKVPATLALYGLAAISDKQFEKGENALLRSLELEPDNVRVRLALAGYYRSGFKADADKEWAQLEKSYALNAKDKYVLKDVTGYYLRHQGVEKARQFLVDSLRQNPKDYATNLVAGYFSLNQNQVEKALDYFTVASKGVAVGEDLLKALFARGKAEITLQKMTHAQKTFTEIVRKFPESELGYKGLLSTYLINDDEAAGQRKLEGYAKNNAQIAPYLVLIQSAVARQDVKAAKRYHDKVKSLKTGDPSIERLGNAIRYVEAVSAMKQNDFTEARSIVASILSTEPDNLRLLSFLVDLELKAGKSLEAEKVLAQIENLSPNHPVINMLKGEIAGVNNDLEGAKKYYSLAWKNNPSEIIADKLFKVLGVMKDKAAQRQHVNDWLSVFPNSPAATLYQAISYQQRGQRIKALEAYEKLLKVFPDNVMALNNLGWIYFEKNNDNALPTLKRAYELAPDSPAVLDSYGWVLVKKGKVEEGLAHLKKANKIDPSIQEIADHLKEAEAL
;
A
#
# COMPACT_ATOMS: atom_id res chain seq x y z
N MET A 1 12.43 11.60 68.30
CA MET A 1 12.40 12.10 66.96
C MET A 1 11.01 12.06 66.26
N GLY A 2 9.94 12.14 67.03
CA GLY A 2 8.56 12.01 66.51
C GLY A 2 7.74 13.33 66.44
N PHE A 3 8.29 14.44 66.89
CA PHE A 3 7.50 15.70 66.98
C PHE A 3 7.73 16.69 65.82
N THR A 4 8.77 16.56 65.07
CA THR A 4 9.11 17.49 63.95
C THR A 4 8.36 17.20 62.62
N LYS A 5 7.94 15.98 62.41
CA LYS A 5 7.15 15.64 61.20
C LYS A 5 5.67 16.03 61.31
N LEU A 6 5.10 15.97 62.53
CA LEU A 6 3.69 16.37 62.74
C LEU A 6 3.49 17.88 62.54
N GLY A 7 4.48 18.69 62.96
CA GLY A 7 4.43 20.16 62.87
C GLY A 7 4.49 20.66 61.41
N GLN A 8 5.23 19.97 60.55
CA GLN A 8 5.30 20.31 59.12
C GLN A 8 3.98 19.96 58.38
N TYR A 9 3.32 18.86 58.74
CA TYR A 9 2.01 18.50 58.17
C TYR A 9 0.92 19.47 58.57
N PHE A 10 0.95 19.99 59.80
CA PHE A 10 -0.05 20.94 60.25
C PHE A 10 0.11 22.32 59.61
N LEU A 11 1.34 22.76 59.36
CA LEU A 11 1.63 24.02 58.65
C LEU A 11 1.21 23.99 57.20
N THR A 12 1.41 22.84 56.51
CA THR A 12 1.01 22.65 55.09
C THR A 12 -0.51 22.59 54.91
N VAL A 13 -1.22 21.96 55.87
CA VAL A 13 -2.70 21.90 55.85
C VAL A 13 -3.31 23.27 56.15
N LEU A 14 -2.74 24.05 57.07
CA LEU A 14 -3.20 25.41 57.37
C LEU A 14 -2.97 26.40 56.21
N LEU A 15 -1.88 26.25 55.44
CA LEU A 15 -1.62 27.07 54.27
C LEU A 15 -2.61 26.77 53.12
N VAL A 16 -3.04 25.52 52.97
CA VAL A 16 -4.06 25.13 51.98
C VAL A 16 -5.45 25.67 52.30
N PHE A 17 -5.80 25.77 53.60
CA PHE A 17 -7.09 26.35 54.06
C PHE A 17 -7.11 27.88 54.01
N ALA A 18 -5.98 28.54 54.20
CA ALA A 18 -5.90 30.00 54.16
C ALA A 18 -6.03 30.57 52.72
N LEU A 19 -5.67 29.78 51.72
CA LEU A 19 -5.76 30.17 50.31
C LEU A 19 -7.15 29.97 49.70
N ALA A 20 -8.04 29.28 50.39
CA ALA A 20 -9.43 29.07 49.93
C ALA A 20 -10.39 30.24 50.20
N ALA A 21 -9.93 31.31 50.90
CA ALA A 21 -10.78 32.39 51.42
C ALA A 21 -10.70 33.73 50.65
N CYS A 22 -9.89 33.86 49.60
CA CYS A 22 -9.77 35.09 48.80
C CYS A 22 -10.39 34.94 47.43
N GLY A 23 -11.52 35.59 47.18
CA GLY A 23 -12.17 35.72 45.90
C GLY A 23 -11.40 36.60 44.92
N GLU A 24 -11.68 36.36 43.66
CA GLU A 24 -11.33 37.12 42.44
C GLU A 24 -10.07 37.98 42.51
N THR A 25 -8.94 37.33 42.23
CA THR A 25 -7.73 38.04 41.84
C THR A 25 -6.98 37.27 40.75
N ASP A 26 -6.70 37.96 39.68
CA ASP A 26 -5.77 37.69 38.58
C ASP A 26 -5.56 36.21 38.17
N LYS A 27 -5.68 35.93 36.84
CA LYS A 27 -5.46 34.60 36.23
C LYS A 27 -4.13 33.97 36.68
N LYS A 28 -3.06 34.73 36.85
CA LYS A 28 -1.77 34.28 37.33
C LYS A 28 -1.79 33.74 38.77
N GLN A 29 -2.52 34.38 39.69
CA GLN A 29 -2.64 33.95 41.09
C GLN A 29 -3.48 32.68 41.20
N SER A 30 -4.50 32.54 40.34
CA SER A 30 -5.31 31.32 40.20
C SER A 30 -4.53 30.13 39.67
N ASN A 31 -3.63 30.33 38.70
CA ASN A 31 -2.74 29.30 38.16
C ASN A 31 -1.74 28.79 39.22
N ALA A 32 -1.06 29.72 39.94
CA ALA A 32 -0.14 29.38 41.02
C ALA A 32 -0.83 28.54 42.13
N ASN A 33 -2.08 28.83 42.46
CA ASN A 33 -2.84 28.08 43.43
C ASN A 33 -3.16 26.65 43.00
N HIS A 34 -3.48 26.43 41.72
CA HIS A 34 -3.67 25.08 41.17
C HIS A 34 -2.37 24.28 41.20
N LEU A 35 -1.24 24.89 40.81
CA LEU A 35 0.07 24.25 40.85
C LEU A 35 0.50 23.85 42.26
N LEU A 36 0.29 24.73 43.25
CA LEU A 36 0.58 24.42 44.66
C LEU A 36 -0.24 23.23 45.14
N ARG A 37 -1.54 23.22 44.88
CA ARG A 37 -2.41 22.08 45.23
C ARG A 37 -2.00 20.82 44.53
N ALA A 38 -1.67 20.90 43.22
CA ALA A 38 -1.21 19.76 42.43
C ALA A 38 0.04 19.11 43.04
N LYS A 39 1.03 19.94 43.42
CA LYS A 39 2.25 19.48 44.09
C LYS A 39 1.96 18.84 45.44
N ALA A 40 1.13 19.49 46.27
CA ALA A 40 0.75 18.95 47.57
C ALA A 40 0.06 17.57 47.44
N TYR A 41 -0.85 17.41 46.51
CA TYR A 41 -1.47 16.10 46.22
C TYR A 41 -0.47 15.07 45.69
N GLN A 42 0.46 15.49 44.85
CA GLN A 42 1.51 14.62 44.30
C GLN A 42 2.44 14.12 45.42
N GLU A 43 2.83 14.97 46.33
CA GLU A 43 3.66 14.61 47.51
C GLU A 43 2.93 13.64 48.46
N GLN A 44 1.62 13.72 48.54
CA GLN A 44 0.79 12.80 49.32
C GLN A 44 0.47 11.49 48.59
N GLY A 45 0.96 11.30 47.35
CA GLY A 45 0.64 10.13 46.55
C GLY A 45 -0.77 10.11 45.97
N GLN A 46 -1.48 11.23 46.02
CA GLN A 46 -2.85 11.40 45.51
C GLN A 46 -2.81 11.87 44.03
N TYR A 47 -2.25 11.03 43.17
CA TYR A 47 -2.00 11.39 41.79
C TYR A 47 -3.26 11.72 40.96
N LYS A 48 -4.42 11.10 41.29
CA LYS A 48 -5.69 11.43 40.60
C LYS A 48 -6.10 12.88 40.84
N ALA A 49 -6.01 13.33 42.09
CA ALA A 49 -6.29 14.72 42.46
C ALA A 49 -5.24 15.68 41.89
N ALA A 50 -3.96 15.31 41.96
CA ALA A 50 -2.87 16.07 41.35
C ALA A 50 -3.07 16.29 39.85
N MET A 51 -3.46 15.24 39.09
CA MET A 51 -3.75 15.35 37.66
C MET A 51 -4.86 16.33 37.32
N ILE A 52 -5.91 16.40 38.14
CA ILE A 52 -7.01 17.38 37.96
C ILE A 52 -6.49 18.79 38.16
N GLU A 53 -5.73 19.03 39.21
CA GLU A 53 -5.20 20.36 39.51
C GLU A 53 -4.13 20.80 38.50
N TYR A 54 -3.24 19.91 38.04
CA TYR A 54 -2.31 20.20 36.94
C TYR A 54 -3.03 20.54 35.64
N ARG A 55 -4.08 19.80 35.29
CA ARG A 55 -4.88 20.09 34.09
C ARG A 55 -5.54 21.46 34.16
N ASN A 56 -6.06 21.83 35.34
CA ASN A 56 -6.63 23.14 35.57
C ASN A 56 -5.57 24.25 35.49
N ALA A 57 -4.38 24.01 36.00
CA ALA A 57 -3.25 24.91 35.90
C ALA A 57 -2.84 25.13 34.42
N VAL A 58 -2.66 24.07 33.63
CA VAL A 58 -2.32 24.15 32.20
C VAL A 58 -3.39 24.91 31.44
N LYS A 59 -4.68 24.63 31.69
CA LYS A 59 -5.79 25.34 31.01
C LYS A 59 -5.81 26.84 31.27
N LYS A 60 -5.32 27.27 32.45
CA LYS A 60 -5.28 28.67 32.86
C LYS A 60 -3.95 29.39 32.55
N ALA A 61 -2.91 28.62 32.24
CA ALA A 61 -1.55 29.17 32.03
C ALA A 61 -1.40 29.96 30.70
N GLY A 62 -2.29 29.80 29.75
CA GLY A 62 -2.14 30.42 28.42
C GLY A 62 -0.85 29.93 27.73
N ASP A 63 0.00 30.87 27.30
CA ASP A 63 1.26 30.56 26.60
C ASP A 63 2.44 30.23 27.55
N ASP A 64 2.21 30.17 28.86
CA ASP A 64 3.25 29.79 29.81
C ASP A 64 3.37 28.27 29.94
N ASN A 65 4.48 27.71 29.48
CA ASN A 65 4.74 26.28 29.52
C ASN A 65 5.12 25.73 30.89
N PHE A 66 5.23 26.53 31.95
CA PHE A 66 5.67 26.07 33.26
C PHE A 66 4.73 25.00 33.85
N ALA A 67 3.43 25.27 33.85
CA ALA A 67 2.42 24.30 34.33
C ALA A 67 2.38 23.03 33.46
N LEU A 68 2.57 23.18 32.15
CA LEU A 68 2.64 22.07 31.20
C LEU A 68 3.82 21.14 31.50
N VAL A 69 4.99 21.69 31.74
CA VAL A 69 6.22 20.92 32.06
C VAL A 69 6.06 20.19 33.40
N GLU A 70 5.56 20.86 34.46
CA GLU A 70 5.29 20.22 35.75
C GLU A 70 4.34 19.03 35.60
N TYR A 71 3.27 19.19 34.80
CA TYR A 71 2.32 18.12 34.55
C TYR A 71 2.95 16.97 33.72
N ALA A 72 3.71 17.31 32.68
CA ALA A 72 4.40 16.31 31.86
C ALA A 72 5.44 15.51 32.64
N GLU A 73 6.17 16.14 33.57
CA GLU A 73 7.11 15.44 34.46
C GLU A 73 6.40 14.44 35.36
N MET A 74 5.23 14.82 35.94
CA MET A 74 4.43 13.90 36.73
C MET A 74 3.89 12.74 35.85
N LEU A 75 3.40 13.02 34.64
CA LEU A 75 2.95 11.99 33.70
C LEU A 75 4.08 11.03 33.30
N ASN A 76 5.28 11.56 33.04
CA ASN A 76 6.47 10.76 32.80
C ASN A 76 6.80 9.86 33.99
N LYS A 77 6.71 10.36 35.20
CA LYS A 77 6.89 9.58 36.44
C LYS A 77 5.87 8.44 36.54
N LEU A 78 4.63 8.69 36.15
CA LEU A 78 3.56 7.68 36.16
C LEU A 78 3.55 6.74 34.94
N GLY A 79 4.58 6.82 34.06
CA GLY A 79 4.66 6.00 32.83
C GLY A 79 3.66 6.37 31.76
N ARG A 80 2.97 7.52 31.88
CA ARG A 80 2.00 8.00 30.89
C ARG A 80 2.68 8.84 29.78
N TYR A 81 3.73 8.27 29.22
CA TYR A 81 4.63 8.94 28.27
C TYR A 81 3.92 9.47 27.02
N SER A 82 2.96 8.71 26.46
CA SER A 82 2.22 9.15 25.28
C SER A 82 1.38 10.40 25.53
N VAL A 83 0.77 10.51 26.72
CA VAL A 83 -0.01 11.68 27.11
C VAL A 83 0.91 12.87 27.33
N ALA A 84 2.05 12.66 28.02
CA ALA A 84 3.06 13.70 28.25
C ALA A 84 3.62 14.21 26.91
N LEU A 85 3.96 13.31 26.00
CA LEU A 85 4.47 13.63 24.66
C LEU A 85 3.47 14.45 23.86
N GLY A 86 2.22 13.99 23.73
CA GLY A 86 1.20 14.71 22.98
C GLY A 86 0.90 16.10 23.53
N MET A 87 1.01 16.30 24.85
CA MET A 87 0.85 17.62 25.46
C MET A 87 2.06 18.52 25.18
N LEU A 88 3.28 17.98 25.31
CA LEU A 88 4.51 18.73 25.05
C LEU A 88 4.64 19.12 23.57
N GLU A 89 4.31 18.25 22.63
CA GLU A 89 4.34 18.56 21.18
C GLU A 89 3.37 19.68 20.80
N GLN A 90 2.25 19.83 21.53
CA GLN A 90 1.25 20.88 21.32
C GLN A 90 1.55 22.15 22.12
N GLY A 91 2.58 22.16 22.97
CA GLY A 91 2.95 23.31 23.81
C GLY A 91 3.29 24.54 22.98
N ILE A 92 2.58 25.65 23.27
CA ILE A 92 2.75 26.97 22.67
C ILE A 92 3.58 27.81 23.63
N GLY A 93 4.48 28.67 23.15
CA GLY A 93 5.26 29.57 23.98
C GLY A 93 6.74 29.20 24.09
N GLU A 94 7.50 29.92 24.95
CA GLU A 94 8.93 29.73 25.10
C GLU A 94 9.28 28.38 25.72
N LYS A 95 10.18 27.66 25.07
CA LYS A 95 10.62 26.32 25.44
C LYS A 95 11.99 26.39 26.08
N ASN A 96 12.04 26.21 27.41
CA ASN A 96 13.28 26.20 28.18
C ASN A 96 13.92 24.79 28.26
N GLU A 97 15.12 24.72 28.88
CA GLU A 97 15.85 23.47 29.08
C GLU A 97 15.02 22.38 29.76
N ARG A 98 14.25 22.72 30.78
CA ARG A 98 13.40 21.80 31.53
C ARG A 98 12.28 21.21 30.66
N TYR A 99 11.72 22.01 29.75
CA TYR A 99 10.77 21.53 28.73
C TYR A 99 11.39 20.44 27.84
N PHE A 100 12.58 20.70 27.33
CA PHE A 100 13.27 19.72 26.45
C PHE A 100 13.68 18.47 27.21
N ILE A 101 14.09 18.57 28.46
CA ILE A 101 14.37 17.41 29.35
C ILE A 101 13.10 16.55 29.52
N ALA A 102 11.94 17.17 29.80
CA ALA A 102 10.69 16.45 29.91
C ALA A 102 10.28 15.77 28.61
N LEU A 103 10.49 16.42 27.48
CA LEU A 103 10.24 15.91 26.13
C LEU A 103 11.13 14.70 25.82
N VAL A 104 12.44 14.80 26.09
CA VAL A 104 13.40 13.68 25.93
C VAL A 104 12.97 12.48 26.77
N LYS A 105 12.58 12.70 28.04
CA LYS A 105 12.11 11.61 28.91
C LYS A 105 10.82 10.96 28.37
N ALA A 106 9.91 11.74 27.81
CA ALA A 106 8.71 11.20 27.17
C ALA A 106 9.07 10.35 25.93
N TYR A 107 9.94 10.84 25.04
CA TYR A 107 10.44 10.06 23.90
C TYR A 107 11.16 8.77 24.36
N GLN A 108 12.07 8.84 25.33
CA GLN A 108 12.75 7.65 25.86
C GLN A 108 11.79 6.65 26.48
N GLY A 109 10.78 7.12 27.20
CA GLY A 109 9.72 6.28 27.77
C GLY A 109 8.87 5.60 26.72
N MET A 110 8.66 6.25 25.57
CA MET A 110 8.02 5.69 24.39
C MET A 110 8.97 4.84 23.52
N LYS A 111 10.24 4.70 23.92
CA LYS A 111 11.33 4.05 23.16
C LYS A 111 11.67 4.73 21.84
N LYS A 112 11.30 5.99 21.64
CA LYS A 112 11.60 6.83 20.49
C LYS A 112 13.00 7.48 20.65
N TYR A 113 14.02 6.65 20.68
CA TYR A 113 15.38 7.08 21.02
C TYR A 113 16.03 7.97 19.96
N ARG A 114 15.61 7.86 18.66
CA ARG A 114 16.11 8.74 17.60
C ARG A 114 15.56 10.16 17.76
N SER A 115 14.26 10.31 17.98
CA SER A 115 13.65 11.60 18.27
C SER A 115 14.22 12.21 19.56
N ALA A 116 14.51 11.39 20.56
CA ALA A 116 15.22 11.82 21.75
C ALA A 116 16.64 12.35 21.42
N SER A 117 17.39 11.68 20.52
CA SER A 117 18.72 12.14 20.06
C SER A 117 18.66 13.49 19.38
N GLU A 118 17.66 13.71 18.52
CA GLU A 118 17.49 15.00 17.83
C GLU A 118 17.27 16.15 18.81
N VAL A 119 16.39 15.95 19.80
CA VAL A 119 16.15 16.97 20.83
C VAL A 119 17.39 17.20 21.70
N LEU A 120 18.09 16.12 22.11
CA LEU A 120 19.34 16.21 22.89
C LEU A 120 20.42 17.01 22.19
N SER A 121 20.60 16.78 20.86
CA SER A 121 21.65 17.44 20.09
C SER A 121 21.33 18.87 19.67
N SER A 122 20.03 19.19 19.47
CA SER A 122 19.62 20.48 18.91
C SER A 122 19.23 21.50 19.97
N ASN A 123 18.81 21.09 21.17
CA ASN A 123 18.14 21.95 22.12
C ASN A 123 18.78 21.96 23.53
N LEU A 124 19.72 21.08 23.81
CA LEU A 124 20.27 20.89 25.15
C LEU A 124 21.80 20.96 25.13
N SER A 125 22.38 21.55 26.18
CA SER A 125 23.84 21.57 26.36
C SER A 125 24.36 20.27 26.95
N ASN A 126 25.39 19.70 26.32
CA ASN A 126 26.05 18.48 26.78
C ASN A 126 26.85 18.65 28.08
N ASP A 127 27.04 19.89 28.58
CA ASP A 127 27.76 20.16 29.83
C ASP A 127 26.88 19.95 31.08
N VAL A 128 25.56 19.84 30.89
CA VAL A 128 24.62 19.66 31.98
C VAL A 128 24.55 18.19 32.39
N LEU A 129 24.84 17.87 33.63
CA LEU A 129 24.91 16.49 34.17
C LEU A 129 23.64 15.67 33.88
N VAL A 130 22.43 16.28 34.01
CA VAL A 130 21.19 15.59 33.70
C VAL A 130 21.09 15.24 32.20
N VAL A 131 21.54 16.13 31.32
CA VAL A 131 21.58 15.89 29.88
C VAL A 131 22.56 14.78 29.54
N GLN A 132 23.74 14.78 30.17
CA GLN A 132 24.73 13.71 30.01
C GLN A 132 24.15 12.33 30.35
N LYS A 133 23.40 12.23 31.46
CA LYS A 133 22.70 10.99 31.84
C LYS A 133 21.64 10.57 30.81
N LEU A 134 20.90 11.51 30.25
CA LEU A 134 19.92 11.23 29.21
C LEU A 134 20.56 10.78 27.90
N ILE A 135 21.74 11.33 27.53
CA ILE A 135 22.54 10.88 26.39
C ILE A 135 23.00 9.44 26.58
N ALA A 136 23.54 9.12 27.75
CA ALA A 136 23.99 7.76 28.05
C ALA A 136 22.82 6.74 28.01
N GLU A 137 21.68 7.10 28.58
CA GLU A 137 20.44 6.31 28.52
C GLU A 137 19.96 6.14 27.06
N ASN A 138 20.09 7.18 26.25
CA ASN A 138 19.72 7.13 24.85
C ASN A 138 20.60 6.18 24.03
N TYR A 139 21.92 6.19 24.23
CA TYR A 139 22.83 5.20 23.62
C TYR A 139 22.43 3.77 24.02
N LEU A 140 22.11 3.55 25.29
CA LEU A 140 21.63 2.25 25.74
C LEU A 140 20.33 1.84 25.04
N GLY A 141 19.40 2.79 24.87
CA GLY A 141 18.14 2.57 24.18
C GLY A 141 18.31 2.25 22.70
N LEU A 142 19.22 2.93 22.02
CA LEU A 142 19.57 2.67 20.61
C LEU A 142 20.34 1.35 20.38
N GLY A 143 20.70 0.63 21.47
CA GLY A 143 21.47 -0.60 21.35
C GLY A 143 22.99 -0.38 21.16
N ASN A 144 23.46 0.87 21.23
CA ASN A 144 24.89 1.18 21.21
C ASN A 144 25.50 0.98 22.61
N ILE A 145 25.64 -0.29 22.96
CA ILE A 145 26.01 -0.72 24.31
C ILE A 145 27.41 -0.26 24.67
N VAL A 146 28.35 -0.28 23.72
CA VAL A 146 29.74 0.14 23.94
C VAL A 146 29.80 1.62 24.26
N ALA A 147 29.17 2.47 23.44
CA ALA A 147 29.12 3.91 23.69
C ALA A 147 28.42 4.26 25.02
N ALA A 148 27.33 3.51 25.35
CA ALA A 148 26.65 3.69 26.63
C ALA A 148 27.58 3.34 27.82
N ASP A 149 28.30 2.20 27.76
CA ASP A 149 29.22 1.77 28.81
C ASP A 149 30.36 2.77 29.01
N ASP A 150 30.98 3.24 27.92
CA ASP A 150 32.05 4.25 27.94
C ASP A 150 31.55 5.58 28.51
N PHE A 151 30.34 5.98 28.14
CA PHE A 151 29.76 7.24 28.63
C PHE A 151 29.43 7.17 30.14
N TYR A 152 28.82 6.07 30.61
CA TYR A 152 28.62 5.87 32.04
C TYR A 152 29.93 5.76 32.79
N GLN A 153 30.96 5.15 32.21
CA GLN A 153 32.29 5.14 32.82
C GLN A 153 32.85 6.55 32.96
N SER A 154 32.67 7.42 31.96
CA SER A 154 33.11 8.82 32.04
C SER A 154 32.40 9.58 33.17
N LEU A 155 31.09 9.36 33.36
CA LEU A 155 30.35 9.93 34.50
C LEU A 155 30.85 9.41 35.84
N LEU A 156 31.20 8.11 35.94
CA LEU A 156 31.75 7.52 37.15
C LEU A 156 33.17 7.97 37.46
N ASN A 157 33.93 8.37 36.46
CA ASN A 157 35.27 9.00 36.62
C ASN A 157 35.14 10.40 37.22
N GLN A 158 34.02 11.13 36.94
CA GLN A 158 33.73 12.44 37.54
C GLN A 158 33.18 12.28 38.94
N ASN A 159 32.29 11.31 39.17
CA ASN A 159 31.73 11.00 40.47
C ASN A 159 31.51 9.48 40.61
N SER A 160 32.42 8.80 41.28
CA SER A 160 32.44 7.34 41.45
C SER A 160 31.23 6.81 42.27
N GLN A 161 30.47 7.66 42.93
CA GLN A 161 29.28 7.32 43.71
C GLN A 161 27.97 7.80 43.06
N ASP A 162 28.01 8.20 41.81
CA ASP A 162 26.77 8.55 41.07
C ASP A 162 25.91 7.29 40.87
N ASN A 163 24.84 7.22 41.67
CA ASN A 163 23.96 6.04 41.67
C ASN A 163 23.22 5.80 40.32
N ASP A 164 22.90 6.87 39.57
CA ASP A 164 22.28 6.73 38.26
C ASP A 164 23.27 6.21 37.21
N ALA A 165 24.52 6.68 37.28
CA ALA A 165 25.60 6.22 36.43
C ALA A 165 25.99 4.75 36.73
N LEU A 166 26.04 4.37 38.03
CA LEU A 166 26.24 2.97 38.44
C LEU A 166 25.14 2.07 37.88
N LEU A 167 23.88 2.48 38.00
CA LEU A 167 22.72 1.75 37.49
C LEU A 167 22.75 1.62 35.96
N GLY A 168 23.05 2.72 35.26
CA GLY A 168 23.14 2.74 33.82
C GLY A 168 24.25 1.83 33.29
N LYS A 169 25.43 1.89 33.89
CA LYS A 169 26.56 1.02 33.58
C LYS A 169 26.24 -0.46 33.87
N ALA A 170 25.63 -0.77 35.00
CA ALA A 170 25.19 -2.14 35.30
C ALA A 170 24.22 -2.68 34.22
N ARG A 171 23.29 -1.84 33.73
CA ARG A 171 22.37 -2.21 32.62
C ARG A 171 23.12 -2.47 31.31
N ALA A 172 24.14 -1.65 31.01
CA ALA A 172 24.97 -1.86 29.81
C ALA A 172 25.73 -3.20 29.91
N GLN A 173 26.30 -3.48 31.06
CA GLN A 173 27.03 -4.74 31.32
C GLN A 173 26.11 -5.99 31.24
N ILE A 174 24.90 -5.96 31.80
CA ILE A 174 23.90 -7.02 31.66
C ILE A 174 23.64 -7.28 30.16
N ARG A 175 23.44 -6.23 29.37
CA ARG A 175 23.22 -6.37 27.90
C ARG A 175 24.43 -6.87 27.14
N SER A 176 25.65 -6.66 27.66
CA SER A 176 26.89 -7.23 27.11
C SER A 176 27.16 -8.65 27.59
N GLY A 177 26.29 -9.26 28.41
CA GLY A 177 26.49 -10.56 29.01
C GLY A 177 27.43 -10.60 30.22
N LYS A 178 27.90 -9.44 30.69
CA LYS A 178 28.84 -9.30 31.86
C LYS A 178 28.05 -9.21 33.17
N VAL A 179 27.33 -10.26 33.50
CA VAL A 179 26.40 -10.26 34.64
C VAL A 179 27.11 -10.10 35.98
N ASP A 180 28.26 -10.76 36.20
CA ASP A 180 29.00 -10.68 37.47
C ASP A 180 29.54 -9.27 37.72
N GLU A 181 30.06 -8.59 36.71
CA GLU A 181 30.52 -7.20 36.79
C GLU A 181 29.35 -6.27 37.15
N SER A 182 28.17 -6.50 36.58
CA SER A 182 26.98 -5.72 36.87
C SER A 182 26.52 -5.85 38.31
N LEU A 183 26.61 -7.06 38.90
CA LEU A 183 26.27 -7.29 40.31
C LEU A 183 27.17 -6.49 41.27
N VAL A 184 28.44 -6.33 40.94
CA VAL A 184 29.37 -5.49 41.70
C VAL A 184 28.93 -4.03 41.69
N LEU A 185 28.49 -3.52 40.54
CA LEU A 185 27.99 -2.13 40.42
C LEU A 185 26.68 -1.94 41.15
N LEU A 186 25.74 -2.89 41.06
CA LEU A 186 24.44 -2.82 41.74
C LEU A 186 24.58 -2.76 43.25
N LYS A 187 25.55 -3.49 43.86
CA LYS A 187 25.85 -3.47 45.27
C LYS A 187 26.42 -2.14 45.77
N ARG A 188 27.01 -1.33 44.91
CA ARG A 188 27.55 -0.01 45.25
C ARG A 188 26.47 1.07 45.30
N ILE A 189 25.26 0.81 44.77
CA ILE A 189 24.18 1.80 44.76
C ILE A 189 23.66 1.98 46.18
N SER A 190 23.61 3.24 46.63
CA SER A 190 23.11 3.59 47.99
C SER A 190 21.64 3.15 48.14
N PRO A 191 21.31 2.44 49.24
CA PRO A 191 19.92 2.01 49.53
C PRO A 191 18.94 3.18 49.60
N ASP A 192 19.38 4.35 50.06
CA ASP A 192 18.54 5.55 50.19
C ASP A 192 18.38 6.35 48.90
N SER A 193 19.01 5.90 47.80
CA SER A 193 18.93 6.59 46.51
C SER A 193 17.66 6.21 45.72
N LYS A 194 17.18 7.12 44.87
CA LYS A 194 16.09 6.81 43.95
C LYS A 194 16.46 5.69 42.94
N ALA A 195 17.75 5.48 42.68
CA ALA A 195 18.23 4.41 41.80
C ALA A 195 18.09 3.02 42.44
N SER A 196 18.03 2.95 43.81
CA SER A 196 17.92 1.69 44.55
C SER A 196 16.73 0.84 44.15
N VAL A 197 15.56 1.46 43.94
CA VAL A 197 14.36 0.72 43.46
C VAL A 197 14.62 -0.01 42.16
N LYS A 198 15.17 0.68 41.15
CA LYS A 198 15.50 0.08 39.84
C LYS A 198 16.64 -0.93 39.93
N ALA A 199 17.60 -0.70 40.81
CA ALA A 199 18.70 -1.63 41.06
C ALA A 199 18.19 -2.95 41.64
N ASN A 200 17.32 -2.91 42.66
CA ASN A 200 16.72 -4.12 43.21
C ASN A 200 15.80 -4.85 42.22
N ILE A 201 15.08 -4.13 41.40
CA ILE A 201 14.32 -4.73 40.28
C ILE A 201 15.25 -5.49 39.30
N LEU A 202 16.42 -4.91 38.96
CA LEU A 202 17.41 -5.58 38.09
C LEU A 202 18.02 -6.82 38.78
N LEU A 203 18.37 -6.68 40.05
CA LEU A 203 18.91 -7.75 40.87
C LEU A 203 17.94 -8.94 40.93
N ALA A 204 16.67 -8.69 41.25
CA ALA A 204 15.65 -9.71 41.23
C ALA A 204 15.49 -10.37 39.85
N GLY A 205 15.61 -9.60 38.76
CA GLY A 205 15.60 -10.13 37.40
C GLY A 205 16.79 -11.09 37.14
N ILE A 206 17.97 -10.76 37.60
CA ILE A 206 19.15 -11.64 37.51
C ILE A 206 18.90 -12.91 38.32
N GLN A 207 18.45 -12.81 39.55
CA GLN A 207 18.14 -13.93 40.44
C GLN A 207 17.08 -14.90 39.83
N ILE A 208 16.02 -14.35 39.22
CA ILE A 208 15.00 -15.13 38.50
C ILE A 208 15.64 -15.89 37.33
N ASN A 209 16.47 -15.21 36.55
CA ASN A 209 17.12 -15.86 35.38
C ASN A 209 18.12 -16.92 35.77
N GLN A 210 18.70 -16.79 36.96
CA GLN A 210 19.60 -17.82 37.55
C GLN A 210 18.85 -18.95 38.31
N GLY A 211 17.51 -18.87 38.35
CA GLY A 211 16.70 -19.86 39.05
C GLY A 211 16.67 -19.69 40.57
N GLN A 212 17.21 -18.60 41.11
CA GLN A 212 17.31 -18.32 42.57
C GLN A 212 15.99 -17.70 43.04
N LEU A 213 14.89 -18.48 42.99
CA LEU A 213 13.56 -17.98 43.20
C LEU A 213 13.30 -17.46 44.63
N GLU A 214 13.86 -18.13 45.66
CA GLU A 214 13.73 -17.72 47.07
C GLU A 214 14.41 -16.37 47.32
N LEU A 215 15.58 -16.17 46.72
CA LEU A 215 16.29 -14.88 46.86
C LEU A 215 15.59 -13.75 46.10
N ALA A 216 15.01 -14.04 44.96
CA ALA A 216 14.21 -13.09 44.19
C ALA A 216 12.93 -12.69 44.95
N ASP A 217 12.27 -13.64 45.63
CA ASP A 217 11.11 -13.40 46.47
C ASP A 217 11.45 -12.45 47.61
N SER A 218 12.52 -12.75 48.37
CA SER A 218 12.99 -11.87 49.47
C SER A 218 13.29 -10.45 48.97
N THR A 219 14.10 -10.35 47.88
CA THR A 219 14.47 -9.04 47.30
C THR A 219 13.24 -8.23 46.86
N LEU A 220 12.26 -8.87 46.20
CA LEU A 220 11.06 -8.17 45.72
C LEU A 220 10.08 -7.84 46.85
N SER A 221 9.94 -8.73 47.84
CA SER A 221 9.04 -8.51 49.00
C SER A 221 9.54 -7.38 49.87
N GLU A 222 10.84 -7.32 50.19
CA GLU A 222 11.46 -6.22 50.92
C GLU A 222 11.33 -4.90 50.17
N LEU A 223 11.55 -4.92 48.86
CA LEU A 223 11.35 -3.76 47.98
C LEU A 223 9.91 -3.29 47.99
N LEU A 224 8.93 -4.19 47.84
CA LEU A 224 7.50 -3.84 47.86
C LEU A 224 7.09 -3.21 49.22
N ALA A 225 7.60 -3.74 50.33
CA ALA A 225 7.35 -3.22 51.68
C ALA A 225 7.90 -1.79 51.87
N SER A 226 8.98 -1.42 51.17
CA SER A 226 9.57 -0.09 51.20
C SER A 226 8.84 0.93 50.32
N MET A 227 8.00 0.49 49.40
CA MET A 227 7.31 1.36 48.41
C MET A 227 6.06 2.04 49.04
N SER A 228 5.89 3.32 48.73
CA SER A 228 4.75 4.12 49.22
C SER A 228 3.43 3.63 48.63
N ASN A 229 2.36 3.81 49.41
CA ASN A 229 1.00 3.58 48.92
C ASN A 229 0.50 4.85 48.24
N THR A 230 0.15 4.70 46.97
CA THR A 230 -0.35 5.75 46.10
C THR A 230 -1.67 5.33 45.45
N ASP A 231 -2.50 6.30 45.08
CA ASP A 231 -3.81 6.03 44.44
C ASP A 231 -3.72 5.62 42.96
N ILE A 232 -2.52 5.72 42.36
CA ILE A 232 -2.14 5.18 41.08
C ILE A 232 -0.88 4.34 41.29
N ILE A 233 -0.87 3.10 40.81
CA ILE A 233 0.31 2.25 40.89
C ILE A 233 1.38 2.81 39.94
N GLU A 234 2.56 3.15 40.50
CA GLU A 234 3.71 3.61 39.72
C GLU A 234 4.32 2.45 38.90
N PRO A 235 4.98 2.73 37.76
CA PRO A 235 5.53 1.69 36.88
C PRO A 235 6.47 0.69 37.58
N GLU A 236 7.32 1.16 38.42
CA GLU A 236 8.25 0.32 39.19
C GLU A 236 7.51 -0.62 40.17
N LYS A 237 6.47 -0.15 40.83
CA LYS A 237 5.61 -0.97 41.71
C LYS A 237 4.86 -2.03 40.91
N ALA A 238 4.35 -1.67 39.73
CA ALA A 238 3.71 -2.63 38.84
C ALA A 238 4.67 -3.78 38.42
N VAL A 239 5.92 -3.45 38.08
CA VAL A 239 6.94 -4.44 37.74
C VAL A 239 7.26 -5.35 38.95
N VAL A 240 7.35 -4.80 40.13
CA VAL A 240 7.59 -5.59 41.36
C VAL A 240 6.44 -6.56 41.62
N LEU A 241 5.18 -6.10 41.56
CA LEU A 241 3.99 -6.95 41.70
C LEU A 241 3.93 -8.07 40.64
N GLU A 242 4.24 -7.75 39.37
CA GLU A 242 4.26 -8.73 38.30
C GLU A 242 5.33 -9.81 38.55
N ARG A 243 6.53 -9.41 38.92
CA ARG A 243 7.63 -10.36 39.21
C ARG A 243 7.36 -11.19 40.44
N LEU A 244 6.77 -10.63 41.50
CA LEU A 244 6.35 -11.39 42.68
C LEU A 244 5.30 -12.44 42.31
N ALA A 245 4.29 -12.07 41.56
CA ALA A 245 3.28 -13.02 41.08
C ALA A 245 3.92 -14.16 40.27
N TYR A 246 4.90 -13.82 39.41
CA TYR A 246 5.64 -14.83 38.63
C TYR A 246 6.47 -15.77 39.51
N VAL A 247 7.28 -15.22 40.42
CA VAL A 247 8.17 -15.98 41.33
C VAL A 247 7.36 -16.92 42.22
N LEU A 248 6.30 -16.42 42.84
CA LEU A 248 5.41 -17.20 43.70
C LEU A 248 4.67 -18.32 42.95
N THR A 249 4.25 -18.04 41.71
CA THR A 249 3.67 -19.09 40.84
C THR A 249 4.69 -20.18 40.55
N ARG A 250 5.93 -19.80 40.28
CA ARG A 250 7.02 -20.76 40.02
C ARG A 250 7.41 -21.59 41.27
N GLN A 251 7.21 -21.01 42.44
CA GLN A 251 7.40 -21.71 43.75
C GLN A 251 6.17 -22.57 44.16
N GLY A 252 5.08 -22.58 43.34
CA GLY A 252 3.85 -23.28 43.69
C GLY A 252 2.93 -22.56 44.68
N ARG A 253 3.24 -21.33 45.07
CA ARG A 253 2.49 -20.48 45.98
C ARG A 253 1.40 -19.67 45.31
N SER A 254 0.53 -20.39 44.59
CA SER A 254 -0.47 -19.78 43.66
C SER A 254 -1.45 -18.85 44.37
N ASN A 255 -1.84 -19.11 45.62
CA ASN A 255 -2.77 -18.25 46.36
C ASN A 255 -2.14 -16.89 46.69
N GLU A 256 -0.87 -16.84 47.01
CA GLU A 256 -0.17 -15.58 47.25
C GLU A 256 0.10 -14.84 45.92
N ALA A 257 0.47 -15.55 44.86
CA ALA A 257 0.62 -14.98 43.52
C ALA A 257 -0.68 -14.31 43.04
N TYR A 258 -1.83 -14.91 43.35
CA TYR A 258 -3.15 -14.37 43.01
C TYR A 258 -3.40 -12.99 43.60
N ILE A 259 -2.94 -12.72 44.84
CA ILE A 259 -3.12 -11.42 45.49
C ILE A 259 -2.48 -10.30 44.67
N TYR A 260 -1.24 -10.50 44.24
CA TYR A 260 -0.50 -9.51 43.42
C TYR A 260 -1.07 -9.36 42.01
N SER A 261 -1.48 -10.46 41.40
CA SER A 261 -2.16 -10.46 40.09
C SER A 261 -3.50 -9.71 40.18
N LYS A 262 -4.25 -9.89 41.26
CA LYS A 262 -5.52 -9.18 41.51
C LYS A 262 -5.29 -7.67 41.66
N LEU A 263 -4.30 -7.26 42.44
CA LEU A 263 -3.95 -5.85 42.60
C LEU A 263 -3.61 -5.18 41.27
N LEU A 264 -2.87 -5.89 40.42
CA LEU A 264 -2.57 -5.40 39.05
C LEU A 264 -3.82 -5.32 38.16
N SER A 265 -4.72 -6.31 38.22
CA SER A 265 -5.94 -6.30 37.42
C SER A 265 -6.91 -5.19 37.85
N GLU A 266 -6.97 -4.90 39.15
CA GLU A 266 -7.80 -3.80 39.71
C GLU A 266 -7.22 -2.43 39.32
N ALA A 267 -5.89 -2.30 39.30
CA ALA A 267 -5.21 -1.07 38.92
C ALA A 267 -5.27 -0.77 37.42
N PHE A 268 -5.32 -1.81 36.63
CA PHE A 268 -5.36 -1.76 35.15
C PHE A 268 -6.58 -2.57 34.64
N PRO A 269 -7.82 -2.12 34.91
CA PRO A 269 -9.02 -2.81 34.45
C PRO A 269 -9.04 -2.94 32.94
N GLY A 270 -9.40 -4.11 32.44
CA GLY A 270 -9.39 -4.45 31.01
C GLY A 270 -8.06 -5.00 30.50
N SER A 271 -6.96 -4.93 31.24
CA SER A 271 -5.66 -5.42 30.78
C SER A 271 -5.65 -6.94 30.53
N ASN A 272 -6.36 -7.71 31.33
CA ASN A 272 -6.43 -9.17 31.16
C ASN A 272 -7.36 -9.55 29.99
N GLU A 273 -8.52 -8.93 29.88
CA GLU A 273 -9.45 -9.15 28.77
C GLU A 273 -8.82 -8.79 27.43
N VAL A 274 -8.12 -7.64 27.37
CA VAL A 274 -7.36 -7.22 26.19
C VAL A 274 -6.27 -8.24 25.85
N LYS A 275 -5.54 -8.74 26.85
CA LYS A 275 -4.50 -9.76 26.65
C LYS A 275 -5.10 -11.08 26.15
N GLU A 276 -6.20 -11.53 26.73
CA GLU A 276 -6.87 -12.79 26.35
C GLU A 276 -7.43 -12.71 24.92
N LYS A 277 -8.15 -11.63 24.60
CA LYS A 277 -8.66 -11.41 23.22
C LYS A 277 -7.50 -11.35 22.21
N TYR A 278 -6.43 -10.61 22.54
CA TYR A 278 -5.26 -10.54 21.66
C TYR A 278 -4.58 -11.90 21.51
N GLN A 279 -4.38 -12.64 22.59
CA GLN A 279 -3.77 -13.98 22.58
C GLN A 279 -4.64 -14.96 21.76
N SER A 280 -5.94 -14.95 21.91
CA SER A 280 -6.87 -15.74 21.11
C SER A 280 -6.74 -15.42 19.60
N ALA A 281 -6.59 -14.14 19.25
CA ALA A 281 -6.35 -13.75 17.86
C ALA A 281 -5.00 -14.28 17.34
N VAL A 282 -3.94 -14.27 18.16
CA VAL A 282 -2.63 -14.87 17.81
C VAL A 282 -2.74 -16.37 17.59
N GLU A 283 -3.45 -17.09 18.44
CA GLU A 283 -3.69 -18.52 18.30
C GLU A 283 -4.46 -18.84 17.00
N LYS A 284 -5.47 -18.05 16.68
CA LYS A 284 -6.20 -18.18 15.41
C LYS A 284 -5.30 -17.90 14.20
N LEU A 285 -4.41 -16.92 14.30
CA LEU A 285 -3.41 -16.67 13.25
C LEU A 285 -2.45 -17.87 13.09
N GLN A 286 -1.95 -18.45 14.18
CA GLN A 286 -1.08 -19.62 14.14
C GLN A 286 -1.77 -20.84 13.54
N SER A 287 -3.09 -20.98 13.77
CA SER A 287 -3.93 -22.03 13.17
C SER A 287 -4.34 -21.71 11.72
N ASN A 288 -3.81 -20.62 11.13
CA ASN A 288 -4.15 -20.12 9.78
C ASN A 288 -5.63 -19.75 9.61
N GLU A 289 -6.34 -19.49 10.72
CA GLU A 289 -7.74 -19.04 10.73
C GLU A 289 -7.82 -17.51 10.62
N LEU A 290 -7.31 -16.95 9.50
CA LEU A 290 -7.09 -15.51 9.31
C LEU A 290 -8.35 -14.66 9.53
N ASN A 291 -9.51 -15.15 9.07
CA ASN A 291 -10.79 -14.43 9.22
C ASN A 291 -11.25 -14.37 10.69
N ALA A 292 -11.08 -15.47 11.44
CA ALA A 292 -11.42 -15.51 12.85
C ALA A 292 -10.50 -14.59 13.67
N ALA A 293 -9.19 -14.63 13.40
CA ALA A 293 -8.23 -13.70 14.02
C ALA A 293 -8.59 -12.24 13.75
N LYS A 294 -8.93 -11.90 12.50
CA LYS A 294 -9.34 -10.55 12.09
C LYS A 294 -10.58 -10.09 12.84
N ALA A 295 -11.59 -10.94 12.97
CA ALA A 295 -12.84 -10.62 13.67
C ALA A 295 -12.59 -10.28 15.15
N ILE A 296 -11.79 -11.09 15.85
CA ILE A 296 -11.43 -10.87 17.26
C ILE A 296 -10.68 -9.54 17.43
N LEU A 297 -9.74 -9.22 16.51
CA LEU A 297 -8.97 -7.97 16.58
C LEU A 297 -9.83 -6.73 16.28
N LEU A 298 -10.77 -6.83 15.37
CA LEU A 298 -11.71 -5.73 15.09
C LEU A 298 -12.63 -5.48 16.28
N ASP A 299 -13.14 -6.53 16.94
CA ASP A 299 -13.89 -6.43 18.17
C ASP A 299 -13.07 -5.76 19.28
N LEU A 300 -11.82 -6.22 19.45
CA LEU A 300 -10.89 -5.63 20.41
C LEU A 300 -10.63 -4.14 20.14
N LEU A 301 -10.47 -3.73 18.89
CA LEU A 301 -10.24 -2.32 18.54
C LEU A 301 -11.50 -1.46 18.62
N ASN A 302 -12.66 -2.05 18.55
CA ASN A 302 -13.92 -1.36 18.76
C ASN A 302 -14.04 -0.89 20.24
N GLU A 303 -13.57 -1.72 21.16
CA GLU A 303 -13.52 -1.42 22.60
C GLU A 303 -12.29 -0.58 23.00
N TYR A 304 -11.13 -0.86 22.36
CA TYR A 304 -9.82 -0.24 22.65
C TYR A 304 -9.15 0.29 21.37
N PRO A 305 -9.63 1.41 20.79
CA PRO A 305 -9.19 1.91 19.48
C PRO A 305 -7.69 2.22 19.37
N SER A 306 -7.04 2.53 20.49
CA SER A 306 -5.61 2.89 20.54
C SER A 306 -4.67 1.71 20.82
N TYR A 307 -5.16 0.47 20.78
CA TYR A 307 -4.31 -0.71 21.07
C TYR A 307 -3.43 -1.08 19.87
N ALA A 308 -2.27 -0.43 19.77
CA ALA A 308 -1.34 -0.51 18.64
C ALA A 308 -0.97 -1.96 18.23
N ARG A 309 -0.83 -2.90 19.20
CA ARG A 309 -0.52 -4.31 18.86
C ARG A 309 -1.61 -4.99 18.05
N ALA A 310 -2.87 -4.70 18.34
CA ALA A 310 -3.99 -5.25 17.57
C ALA A 310 -4.03 -4.64 16.16
N THR A 311 -3.78 -3.35 16.02
CA THR A 311 -3.70 -2.67 14.73
C THR A 311 -2.55 -3.23 13.87
N GLN A 312 -1.37 -3.43 14.47
CA GLN A 312 -0.23 -4.06 13.79
C GLN A 312 -0.56 -5.49 13.32
N LEU A 313 -1.17 -6.30 14.20
CA LEU A 313 -1.53 -7.67 13.85
C LEU A 313 -2.61 -7.74 12.77
N LEU A 314 -3.56 -6.79 12.76
CA LEU A 314 -4.53 -6.63 11.68
C LEU A 314 -3.85 -6.30 10.35
N GLY A 315 -2.85 -5.43 10.37
CA GLY A 315 -2.04 -5.13 9.19
C GLY A 315 -1.32 -6.36 8.64
N VAL A 316 -0.71 -7.17 9.54
CA VAL A 316 -0.08 -8.45 9.17
C VAL A 316 -1.10 -9.41 8.55
N ILE A 317 -2.26 -9.60 9.19
CA ILE A 317 -3.33 -10.48 8.68
C ILE A 317 -3.83 -9.99 7.32
N SER A 318 -4.02 -8.68 7.14
CA SER A 318 -4.44 -8.09 5.86
C SER A 318 -3.41 -8.36 4.76
N TYR A 319 -2.11 -8.26 5.07
CA TYR A 319 -1.03 -8.62 4.13
C TYR A 319 -1.08 -10.10 3.74
N LEU A 320 -1.27 -11.00 4.71
CA LEU A 320 -1.40 -12.44 4.47
C LEU A 320 -2.63 -12.79 3.62
N GLN A 321 -3.71 -12.01 3.77
CA GLN A 321 -4.92 -12.12 2.95
C GLN A 321 -4.77 -11.49 1.55
N GLY A 322 -3.65 -10.83 1.26
CA GLY A 322 -3.39 -10.12 0.00
C GLY A 322 -4.06 -8.76 -0.10
N ASP A 323 -4.74 -8.28 0.95
CA ASP A 323 -5.33 -6.94 1.01
C ASP A 323 -4.25 -5.91 1.37
N ASN A 324 -3.43 -5.57 0.36
CA ASN A 324 -2.29 -4.66 0.59
C ASN A 324 -2.75 -3.24 0.97
N GLN A 325 -3.91 -2.77 0.52
CA GLN A 325 -4.42 -1.46 0.91
C GLN A 325 -4.77 -1.41 2.39
N ALA A 326 -5.56 -2.39 2.87
CA ALA A 326 -5.86 -2.48 4.29
C ALA A 326 -4.59 -2.69 5.14
N ALA A 327 -3.65 -3.54 4.67
CA ALA A 327 -2.38 -3.75 5.35
C ALA A 327 -1.58 -2.46 5.49
N SER A 328 -1.42 -1.67 4.41
CA SER A 328 -0.74 -0.37 4.46
C SER A 328 -1.43 0.59 5.41
N LYS A 329 -2.76 0.68 5.37
CA LYS A 329 -3.55 1.55 6.25
C LYS A 329 -3.35 1.21 7.73
N TYR A 330 -3.52 -0.06 8.12
CA TYR A 330 -3.36 -0.46 9.52
C TYR A 330 -1.91 -0.33 10.01
N LEU A 331 -0.93 -0.54 9.13
CA LEU A 331 0.47 -0.47 9.50
C LEU A 331 0.99 0.97 9.50
N SER A 332 0.51 1.87 8.65
CA SER A 332 0.96 3.27 8.58
C SER A 332 0.86 3.99 9.92
N ASP A 333 -0.25 3.81 10.63
CA ASP A 333 -0.53 4.46 11.89
C ASP A 333 0.16 3.80 13.10
N SER A 334 0.66 2.57 12.91
CA SER A 334 1.19 1.74 13.99
C SER A 334 2.67 1.38 13.85
N VAL A 335 3.28 1.60 12.68
CA VAL A 335 4.70 1.34 12.43
C VAL A 335 5.50 2.61 12.70
N ASP A 336 6.34 2.54 13.73
CA ASP A 336 7.28 3.58 14.11
C ASP A 336 8.71 3.00 13.98
N PRO A 337 9.61 3.64 13.22
CA PRO A 337 10.98 3.15 13.01
C PRO A 337 11.74 2.86 14.28
N GLU A 338 11.40 3.56 15.36
CA GLU A 338 12.14 3.48 16.64
C GLU A 338 11.63 2.38 17.58
N VAL A 339 10.35 2.00 17.47
CA VAL A 339 9.71 1.09 18.44
C VAL A 339 9.14 -0.18 17.82
N THR A 340 8.85 -0.18 16.52
CA THR A 340 8.26 -1.34 15.85
C THR A 340 9.31 -2.41 15.57
N ASN A 341 8.95 -3.68 15.78
CA ASN A 341 9.86 -4.77 15.48
C ASN A 341 10.14 -4.88 13.97
N ALA A 342 11.33 -5.39 13.64
CA ALA A 342 11.82 -5.48 12.26
C ALA A 342 10.85 -6.24 11.33
N MET A 343 10.18 -7.29 11.80
CA MET A 343 9.27 -8.10 10.99
C MET A 343 8.05 -7.28 10.53
N THR A 344 7.42 -6.54 11.43
CA THR A 344 6.27 -5.68 11.11
C THR A 344 6.68 -4.55 10.16
N THR A 345 7.85 -3.95 10.38
CA THR A 345 8.43 -2.94 9.50
C THR A 345 8.69 -3.50 8.10
N HIS A 346 9.22 -4.73 7.99
CA HIS A 346 9.43 -5.40 6.70
C HIS A 346 8.10 -5.69 5.98
N ILE A 347 7.06 -6.12 6.70
CA ILE A 347 5.73 -6.34 6.11
C ILE A 347 5.15 -5.02 5.58
N TYR A 348 5.28 -3.92 6.34
CA TYR A 348 4.88 -2.59 5.87
C TYR A 348 5.64 -2.17 4.61
N ALA A 349 6.95 -2.33 4.61
CA ALA A 349 7.79 -2.03 3.47
C ALA A 349 7.42 -2.89 2.23
N ALA A 350 7.27 -4.20 2.40
CA ALA A 350 6.84 -5.11 1.34
C ALA A 350 5.44 -4.77 0.79
N THR A 351 4.52 -4.38 1.69
CA THR A 351 3.18 -3.94 1.34
C THR A 351 3.21 -2.69 0.45
N ASN A 352 3.98 -1.67 0.85
CA ASN A 352 4.05 -0.42 0.09
C ASN A 352 4.82 -0.57 -1.23
N LEU A 353 5.80 -1.48 -1.31
CA LEU A 353 6.40 -1.86 -2.60
C LEU A 353 5.38 -2.49 -3.55
N LYS A 354 4.49 -3.37 -3.05
CA LYS A 354 3.41 -3.96 -3.87
C LYS A 354 2.38 -2.91 -4.32
N LEU A 355 2.18 -1.85 -3.54
CA LEU A 355 1.31 -0.72 -3.87
C LEU A 355 1.99 0.33 -4.77
N ASN A 356 3.26 0.10 -5.14
CA ASN A 356 4.09 1.06 -5.89
C ASN A 356 4.26 2.42 -5.17
N GLU A 357 4.41 2.37 -3.84
CA GLU A 357 4.64 3.53 -2.97
C GLU A 357 6.05 3.47 -2.34
N PRO A 358 7.13 3.55 -3.15
CA PRO A 358 8.50 3.35 -2.66
C PRO A 358 8.94 4.41 -1.66
N LYS A 359 8.43 5.63 -1.73
CA LYS A 359 8.79 6.71 -0.80
C LYS A 359 8.46 6.38 0.64
N LYS A 360 7.29 5.79 0.91
CA LYS A 360 6.90 5.34 2.26
C LYS A 360 7.86 4.29 2.83
N VAL A 361 8.43 3.47 1.95
CA VAL A 361 9.43 2.47 2.34
C VAL A 361 10.76 3.13 2.68
N LEU A 362 11.19 4.10 1.87
CA LEU A 362 12.42 4.85 2.11
C LEU A 362 12.32 5.65 3.41
N GLU A 363 11.23 6.35 3.65
CA GLU A 363 10.99 7.13 4.88
C GLU A 363 11.21 6.27 6.14
N ILE A 364 10.76 5.02 6.13
CA ILE A 364 10.84 4.16 7.32
C ILE A 364 12.17 3.41 7.43
N LEU A 365 12.85 3.12 6.32
CA LEU A 365 14.09 2.33 6.34
C LEU A 365 15.37 3.17 6.25
N GLU A 366 15.34 4.36 5.63
CA GLU A 366 16.51 5.24 5.46
C GLU A 366 17.23 5.55 6.78
N PRO A 367 16.52 5.85 7.91
CA PRO A 367 17.18 6.22 9.15
C PRO A 367 18.15 5.19 9.72
N GLY A 368 17.96 3.89 9.42
CA GLY A 368 18.82 2.82 9.95
C GLY A 368 19.65 2.08 8.91
N ILE A 369 19.59 2.50 7.63
CA ILE A 369 20.09 1.68 6.53
C ILE A 369 21.62 1.55 6.51
N LYS A 370 22.35 2.59 6.91
CA LYS A 370 23.82 2.61 6.89
C LYS A 370 24.41 1.54 7.81
N GLU A 371 23.87 1.42 9.01
CA GLU A 371 24.31 0.49 10.05
C GLU A 371 23.62 -0.88 9.95
N SER A 372 22.64 -1.02 9.07
CA SER A 372 21.89 -2.27 8.97
C SER A 372 22.75 -3.44 8.53
N LYS A 373 22.68 -4.51 9.32
CA LYS A 373 23.26 -5.84 9.05
C LYS A 373 22.18 -6.89 8.78
N VAL A 374 20.96 -6.45 8.48
CA VAL A 374 19.82 -7.34 8.19
C VAL A 374 19.61 -7.41 6.68
N PRO A 375 19.87 -8.55 6.02
CA PRO A 375 19.78 -8.69 4.56
C PRO A 375 18.42 -8.27 4.00
N ALA A 376 17.33 -8.66 4.68
CA ALA A 376 15.97 -8.33 4.26
C ALA A 376 15.69 -6.81 4.28
N THR A 377 16.19 -6.08 5.28
CA THR A 377 16.05 -4.61 5.34
C THR A 377 16.77 -3.96 4.16
N LEU A 378 18.02 -4.38 3.89
CA LEU A 378 18.81 -3.89 2.77
C LEU A 378 18.15 -4.19 1.42
N ALA A 379 17.57 -5.39 1.27
CA ALA A 379 16.86 -5.79 0.06
C ALA A 379 15.61 -4.94 -0.19
N LEU A 380 14.76 -4.74 0.82
CA LEU A 380 13.56 -3.93 0.73
C LEU A 380 13.87 -2.46 0.42
N TYR A 381 14.89 -1.90 1.12
CA TYR A 381 15.36 -0.55 0.83
C TYR A 381 15.90 -0.44 -0.60
N GLY A 382 16.71 -1.39 -1.03
CA GLY A 382 17.28 -1.40 -2.38
C GLY A 382 16.22 -1.43 -3.47
N LEU A 383 15.20 -2.27 -3.30
CA LEU A 383 14.06 -2.33 -4.23
C LEU A 383 13.27 -1.01 -4.25
N ALA A 384 13.05 -0.40 -3.07
CA ALA A 384 12.36 0.89 -2.97
C ALA A 384 13.17 2.01 -3.63
N ALA A 385 14.47 2.06 -3.38
CA ALA A 385 15.36 3.07 -3.97
C ALA A 385 15.41 2.96 -5.50
N ILE A 386 15.48 1.74 -6.06
CA ILE A 386 15.42 1.54 -7.51
C ILE A 386 14.07 2.01 -8.06
N SER A 387 12.97 1.68 -7.38
CA SER A 387 11.61 2.08 -7.80
C SER A 387 11.42 3.59 -7.73
N ASP A 388 12.06 4.27 -6.77
CA ASP A 388 12.07 5.75 -6.65
C ASP A 388 13.15 6.42 -7.51
N LYS A 389 13.83 5.68 -8.39
CA LYS A 389 14.89 6.15 -9.28
C LYS A 389 16.19 6.59 -8.57
N GLN A 390 16.39 6.21 -7.32
CA GLN A 390 17.64 6.40 -6.56
C GLN A 390 18.59 5.22 -6.83
N PHE A 391 19.01 5.06 -8.08
CA PHE A 391 19.62 3.84 -8.61
C PHE A 391 20.90 3.40 -7.90
N GLU A 392 21.80 4.32 -7.60
CA GLU A 392 23.07 3.99 -6.91
C GLU A 392 22.86 3.50 -5.48
N LYS A 393 21.97 4.17 -4.74
CA LYS A 393 21.61 3.73 -3.39
C LYS A 393 20.98 2.34 -3.43
N GLY A 394 20.10 2.10 -4.42
CA GLY A 394 19.40 0.84 -4.56
C GLY A 394 20.36 -0.31 -4.91
N GLU A 395 21.23 -0.14 -5.91
CA GLU A 395 22.23 -1.12 -6.29
C GLU A 395 23.14 -1.47 -5.11
N ASN A 396 23.70 -0.45 -4.43
CA ASN A 396 24.57 -0.65 -3.28
C ASN A 396 23.88 -1.42 -2.14
N ALA A 397 22.64 -1.12 -1.84
CA ALA A 397 21.90 -1.81 -0.80
C ALA A 397 21.64 -3.29 -1.15
N LEU A 398 21.28 -3.59 -2.41
CA LEU A 398 21.10 -4.97 -2.85
C LEU A 398 22.42 -5.76 -2.85
N LEU A 399 23.54 -5.14 -3.24
CA LEU A 399 24.86 -5.77 -3.19
C LEU A 399 25.28 -6.06 -1.74
N ARG A 400 25.11 -5.10 -0.83
CA ARG A 400 25.35 -5.34 0.61
C ARG A 400 24.45 -6.43 1.19
N SER A 401 23.21 -6.54 0.73
CA SER A 401 22.35 -7.65 1.11
C SER A 401 22.92 -9.00 0.69
N LEU A 402 23.50 -9.08 -0.51
CA LEU A 402 24.16 -10.30 -1.02
C LEU A 402 25.53 -10.58 -0.39
N GLU A 403 26.24 -9.58 0.11
CA GLU A 403 27.46 -9.78 0.91
C GLU A 403 27.14 -10.51 2.23
N LEU A 404 25.99 -10.21 2.83
CA LEU A 404 25.52 -10.83 4.06
C LEU A 404 24.83 -12.17 3.82
N GLU A 405 24.10 -12.32 2.70
CA GLU A 405 23.37 -13.53 2.33
C GLU A 405 23.62 -13.86 0.85
N PRO A 406 24.76 -14.47 0.51
CA PRO A 406 25.19 -14.72 -0.88
C PRO A 406 24.23 -15.61 -1.67
N ASP A 407 23.49 -16.48 -1.01
CA ASP A 407 22.61 -17.46 -1.65
C ASP A 407 21.15 -16.96 -1.84
N ASN A 408 20.92 -15.69 -1.60
CA ASN A 408 19.58 -15.09 -1.75
C ASN A 408 19.21 -14.91 -3.24
N VAL A 409 18.58 -15.93 -3.81
CA VAL A 409 18.14 -15.94 -5.21
C VAL A 409 17.22 -14.76 -5.54
N ARG A 410 16.35 -14.34 -4.59
CA ARG A 410 15.41 -13.23 -4.87
C ARG A 410 16.11 -11.89 -5.05
N VAL A 411 17.12 -11.61 -4.26
CA VAL A 411 17.93 -10.39 -4.40
C VAL A 411 18.75 -10.43 -5.68
N ARG A 412 19.29 -11.60 -6.07
CA ARG A 412 19.97 -11.77 -7.35
C ARG A 412 19.05 -11.50 -8.54
N LEU A 413 17.83 -12.04 -8.54
CA LEU A 413 16.84 -11.77 -9.58
C LEU A 413 16.44 -10.29 -9.63
N ALA A 414 16.36 -9.63 -8.48
CA ALA A 414 16.10 -8.19 -8.42
C ALA A 414 17.23 -7.37 -9.08
N LEU A 415 18.50 -7.70 -8.78
CA LEU A 415 19.65 -7.09 -9.44
C LEU A 415 19.70 -7.40 -10.93
N ALA A 416 19.42 -8.63 -11.35
CA ALA A 416 19.31 -8.99 -12.77
C ALA A 416 18.24 -8.16 -13.46
N GLY A 417 17.06 -7.97 -12.82
CA GLY A 417 16.01 -7.09 -13.31
C GLY A 417 16.45 -5.63 -13.44
N TYR A 418 17.22 -5.14 -12.49
CA TYR A 418 17.80 -3.81 -12.53
C TYR A 418 18.80 -3.63 -13.68
N TYR A 419 19.75 -4.56 -13.85
CA TYR A 419 20.72 -4.52 -14.97
C TYR A 419 20.09 -4.74 -16.35
N ARG A 420 18.90 -5.33 -16.40
CA ARG A 420 18.09 -5.42 -17.63
C ARG A 420 17.41 -4.10 -17.98
N SER A 421 17.15 -3.22 -17.00
CA SER A 421 16.42 -1.98 -17.21
C SER A 421 17.23 -0.95 -17.98
N GLY A 422 16.58 -0.15 -18.87
CA GLY A 422 17.23 0.73 -19.82
C GLY A 422 18.10 1.84 -19.23
N PHE A 423 18.08 2.08 -17.92
CA PHE A 423 18.85 3.15 -17.27
C PHE A 423 20.34 2.77 -17.08
N LYS A 424 20.65 1.51 -16.75
CA LYS A 424 22.00 0.95 -16.63
C LYS A 424 22.06 -0.45 -17.22
N ALA A 425 21.50 -0.61 -18.43
CA ALA A 425 21.48 -1.92 -19.10
C ALA A 425 22.91 -2.46 -19.23
N ASP A 426 23.15 -3.59 -18.58
CA ASP A 426 24.45 -4.27 -18.55
C ASP A 426 24.19 -5.78 -18.63
N ALA A 427 24.30 -6.32 -19.82
CA ALA A 427 24.02 -7.72 -20.10
C ALA A 427 24.94 -8.69 -19.34
N ASP A 428 26.20 -8.31 -19.14
CA ASP A 428 27.16 -9.16 -18.44
C ASP A 428 26.85 -9.24 -16.94
N LYS A 429 26.51 -8.10 -16.34
CA LYS A 429 26.06 -8.08 -14.94
C LYS A 429 24.71 -8.78 -14.76
N GLU A 430 23.76 -8.59 -15.69
CA GLU A 430 22.50 -9.35 -15.68
C GLU A 430 22.79 -10.85 -15.68
N TRP A 431 23.63 -11.31 -16.63
CA TRP A 431 23.98 -12.73 -16.75
C TRP A 431 24.64 -13.27 -15.49
N ALA A 432 25.62 -12.54 -14.94
CA ALA A 432 26.32 -12.96 -13.73
C ALA A 432 25.37 -13.23 -12.53
N GLN A 433 24.30 -12.46 -12.39
CA GLN A 433 23.31 -12.72 -11.36
C GLN A 433 22.38 -13.89 -11.70
N LEU A 434 21.99 -14.02 -12.97
CA LEU A 434 21.13 -15.11 -13.43
C LEU A 434 21.84 -16.46 -13.40
N GLU A 435 23.09 -16.54 -13.83
CA GLU A 435 23.92 -17.74 -13.80
C GLU A 435 24.07 -18.27 -12.36
N LYS A 436 24.42 -17.39 -11.40
CA LYS A 436 24.48 -17.75 -9.99
C LYS A 436 23.13 -18.20 -9.45
N SER A 437 22.05 -17.51 -9.83
CA SER A 437 20.68 -17.90 -9.42
C SER A 437 20.30 -19.27 -9.95
N TYR A 438 20.67 -19.58 -11.18
CA TYR A 438 20.41 -20.88 -11.80
C TYR A 438 21.24 -22.00 -11.17
N ALA A 439 22.51 -21.72 -10.84
CA ALA A 439 23.36 -22.66 -10.12
C ALA A 439 22.81 -23.00 -8.71
N LEU A 440 22.24 -22.00 -8.02
CA LEU A 440 21.65 -22.17 -6.70
C LEU A 440 20.29 -22.89 -6.74
N ASN A 441 19.45 -22.58 -7.72
CA ASN A 441 18.12 -23.18 -7.83
C ASN A 441 17.63 -23.26 -9.29
N ALA A 442 18.09 -24.26 -10.02
CA ALA A 442 17.73 -24.52 -11.41
C ALA A 442 16.25 -24.88 -11.64
N LYS A 443 15.49 -25.18 -10.58
CA LYS A 443 14.05 -25.52 -10.66
C LYS A 443 13.13 -24.38 -10.23
N ASP A 444 13.67 -23.25 -9.84
CA ASP A 444 12.82 -22.07 -9.52
C ASP A 444 12.24 -21.49 -10.80
N LYS A 445 10.91 -21.40 -10.86
CA LYS A 445 10.19 -20.89 -12.05
C LYS A 445 10.55 -19.45 -12.42
N TYR A 446 10.92 -18.62 -11.46
CA TYR A 446 11.34 -17.24 -11.71
C TYR A 446 12.75 -17.18 -12.28
N VAL A 447 13.65 -18.03 -11.79
CA VAL A 447 14.99 -18.19 -12.34
C VAL A 447 14.92 -18.70 -13.77
N LEU A 448 14.18 -19.78 -14.02
CA LEU A 448 13.97 -20.34 -15.37
C LEU A 448 13.38 -19.31 -16.34
N LYS A 449 12.37 -18.55 -15.90
CA LYS A 449 11.77 -17.48 -16.69
C LYS A 449 12.79 -16.41 -17.07
N ASP A 450 13.56 -15.91 -16.09
CA ASP A 450 14.49 -14.80 -16.32
C ASP A 450 15.70 -15.24 -17.15
N VAL A 451 16.23 -16.45 -16.95
CA VAL A 451 17.28 -17.04 -17.80
C VAL A 451 16.77 -17.26 -19.24
N THR A 452 15.57 -17.81 -19.39
CA THR A 452 14.94 -17.94 -20.74
C THR A 452 14.78 -16.58 -21.41
N GLY A 453 14.33 -15.59 -20.66
CA GLY A 453 14.19 -14.22 -21.11
C GLY A 453 15.52 -13.56 -21.50
N TYR A 454 16.59 -13.84 -20.78
CA TYR A 454 17.95 -13.39 -21.13
C TYR A 454 18.39 -13.98 -22.47
N TYR A 455 18.32 -15.30 -22.64
CA TYR A 455 18.67 -15.96 -23.90
C TYR A 455 17.84 -15.41 -25.08
N LEU A 456 16.55 -15.20 -24.87
CA LEU A 456 15.65 -14.66 -25.89
C LEU A 456 16.09 -13.27 -26.36
N ARG A 457 16.49 -12.39 -25.44
CA ARG A 457 16.90 -11.02 -25.77
C ARG A 457 18.28 -10.92 -26.41
N HIS A 458 19.24 -11.71 -25.92
CA HIS A 458 20.66 -11.53 -26.26
C HIS A 458 21.21 -12.59 -27.22
N GLN A 459 20.59 -13.78 -27.27
CA GLN A 459 21.09 -14.91 -28.06
C GLN A 459 20.02 -15.50 -29.02
N GLY A 460 18.82 -14.93 -28.99
CA GLY A 460 17.72 -15.29 -29.90
C GLY A 460 16.87 -16.48 -29.46
N VAL A 461 15.79 -16.70 -30.25
CA VAL A 461 14.72 -17.65 -29.92
C VAL A 461 15.23 -19.09 -29.81
N GLU A 462 16.16 -19.49 -30.69
CA GLU A 462 16.66 -20.87 -30.74
C GLU A 462 17.50 -21.21 -29.52
N LYS A 463 18.27 -20.27 -28.98
CA LYS A 463 19.07 -20.50 -27.77
C LYS A 463 18.17 -20.61 -26.53
N ALA A 464 17.14 -19.75 -26.45
CA ALA A 464 16.14 -19.82 -25.39
C ALA A 464 15.38 -21.16 -25.44
N ARG A 465 15.01 -21.62 -26.61
CA ARG A 465 14.37 -22.92 -26.85
C ARG A 465 15.27 -24.08 -26.42
N GLN A 466 16.53 -24.07 -26.87
CA GLN A 466 17.51 -25.10 -26.55
C GLN A 466 17.70 -25.23 -25.03
N PHE A 467 17.85 -24.13 -24.33
CA PHE A 467 17.93 -24.09 -22.87
C PHE A 467 16.76 -24.81 -22.20
N LEU A 468 15.52 -24.50 -22.63
CA LEU A 468 14.33 -25.15 -22.08
C LEU A 468 14.27 -26.65 -22.42
N VAL A 469 14.64 -27.04 -23.65
CA VAL A 469 14.69 -28.44 -24.05
C VAL A 469 15.73 -29.22 -23.23
N ASP A 470 16.91 -28.65 -23.02
CA ASP A 470 17.96 -29.30 -22.23
C ASP A 470 17.56 -29.45 -20.75
N SER A 471 16.88 -28.43 -20.20
CA SER A 471 16.30 -28.50 -18.85
C SER A 471 15.23 -29.60 -18.75
N LEU A 472 14.38 -29.76 -19.77
CA LEU A 472 13.36 -30.81 -19.83
C LEU A 472 13.93 -32.20 -20.06
N ARG A 473 15.06 -32.35 -20.79
CA ARG A 473 15.73 -33.64 -20.94
C ARG A 473 16.21 -34.19 -19.59
N GLN A 474 16.66 -33.32 -18.68
CA GLN A 474 17.08 -33.71 -17.35
C GLN A 474 15.90 -34.10 -16.46
N ASN A 475 14.78 -33.40 -16.58
CA ASN A 475 13.57 -33.67 -15.79
C ASN A 475 12.28 -33.37 -16.60
N PRO A 476 11.78 -34.31 -17.42
CA PRO A 476 10.65 -34.06 -18.34
C PRO A 476 9.34 -33.72 -17.64
N LYS A 477 9.19 -34.08 -16.36
CA LYS A 477 7.96 -33.84 -15.58
C LYS A 477 8.09 -32.64 -14.64
N ASP A 478 9.21 -31.92 -14.69
CA ASP A 478 9.39 -30.74 -13.81
C ASP A 478 8.32 -29.70 -14.10
N TYR A 479 7.57 -29.38 -13.06
CA TYR A 479 6.48 -28.40 -13.11
C TYR A 479 6.94 -27.05 -13.64
N ALA A 480 8.01 -26.50 -13.02
CA ALA A 480 8.45 -25.13 -13.29
C ALA A 480 8.96 -24.97 -14.72
N THR A 481 9.77 -25.95 -15.20
CA THR A 481 10.30 -25.93 -16.57
C THR A 481 9.17 -26.07 -17.57
N ASN A 482 8.22 -27.00 -17.36
CA ASN A 482 7.07 -27.13 -18.26
C ASN A 482 6.18 -25.88 -18.27
N LEU A 483 6.00 -25.22 -17.12
CA LEU A 483 5.23 -23.97 -17.05
C LEU A 483 5.90 -22.86 -17.88
N VAL A 484 7.21 -22.69 -17.72
CA VAL A 484 7.98 -21.68 -18.46
C VAL A 484 8.02 -22.00 -19.95
N ALA A 485 8.23 -23.27 -20.31
CA ALA A 485 8.21 -23.73 -21.72
C ALA A 485 6.84 -23.51 -22.37
N GLY A 486 5.75 -23.72 -21.62
CA GLY A 486 4.40 -23.44 -22.07
C GLY A 486 4.21 -21.94 -22.40
N TYR A 487 4.59 -21.05 -21.49
CA TYR A 487 4.50 -19.59 -21.74
C TYR A 487 5.45 -19.14 -22.87
N PHE A 488 6.66 -19.71 -22.95
CA PHE A 488 7.56 -19.43 -24.07
C PHE A 488 6.92 -19.83 -25.40
N SER A 489 6.30 -21.02 -25.48
CA SER A 489 5.61 -21.50 -26.68
C SER A 489 4.41 -20.63 -27.07
N LEU A 490 3.64 -20.13 -26.09
CA LEU A 490 2.57 -19.15 -26.35
C LEU A 490 3.12 -17.87 -27.00
N ASN A 491 4.23 -17.33 -26.47
CA ASN A 491 4.86 -16.13 -27.02
C ASN A 491 5.39 -16.34 -28.46
N GLN A 492 5.65 -17.60 -28.84
CA GLN A 492 6.02 -17.98 -30.19
C GLN A 492 4.80 -18.40 -31.07
N ASN A 493 3.60 -18.13 -30.61
CA ASN A 493 2.32 -18.50 -31.24
C ASN A 493 2.17 -20.03 -31.48
N GLN A 494 2.83 -20.87 -30.68
CA GLN A 494 2.78 -22.34 -30.76
C GLN A 494 1.84 -22.88 -29.66
N VAL A 495 0.53 -22.61 -29.80
CA VAL A 495 -0.46 -22.86 -28.75
C VAL A 495 -0.63 -24.36 -28.44
N GLU A 496 -0.54 -25.23 -29.45
CA GLU A 496 -0.61 -26.69 -29.26
C GLU A 496 0.53 -27.20 -28.35
N LYS A 497 1.78 -26.78 -28.63
CA LYS A 497 2.92 -27.13 -27.77
C LYS A 497 2.79 -26.57 -26.39
N ALA A 498 2.27 -25.35 -26.27
CA ALA A 498 2.01 -24.74 -24.97
C ALA A 498 0.99 -25.57 -24.16
N LEU A 499 -0.08 -26.05 -24.79
CA LEU A 499 -1.08 -26.92 -24.17
C LEU A 499 -0.45 -28.22 -23.66
N ASP A 500 0.44 -28.84 -24.45
CA ASP A 500 1.16 -30.06 -24.02
C ASP A 500 2.00 -29.81 -22.76
N TYR A 501 2.78 -28.73 -22.75
CA TYR A 501 3.58 -28.35 -21.58
C TYR A 501 2.72 -28.01 -20.35
N PHE A 502 1.64 -27.25 -20.50
CA PHE A 502 0.75 -26.94 -19.38
C PHE A 502 0.02 -28.18 -18.86
N THR A 503 -0.26 -29.14 -19.75
CA THR A 503 -0.85 -30.43 -19.34
C THR A 503 0.12 -31.23 -18.48
N VAL A 504 1.40 -31.26 -18.83
CA VAL A 504 2.44 -31.89 -17.99
C VAL A 504 2.61 -31.12 -16.68
N ALA A 505 2.72 -29.77 -16.74
CA ALA A 505 2.85 -28.94 -15.54
C ALA A 505 1.71 -29.16 -14.54
N SER A 506 0.46 -29.24 -15.04
CA SER A 506 -0.72 -29.44 -14.16
C SER A 506 -0.79 -30.81 -13.49
N LYS A 507 0.00 -31.78 -13.94
CA LYS A 507 0.12 -33.12 -13.33
C LYS A 507 1.33 -33.23 -12.39
N GLY A 508 2.31 -32.37 -12.56
CA GLY A 508 3.61 -32.43 -11.86
C GLY A 508 3.65 -31.70 -10.51
N VAL A 509 2.53 -31.16 -10.03
CA VAL A 509 2.50 -30.33 -8.82
C VAL A 509 1.36 -30.73 -7.89
N ALA A 510 1.61 -30.65 -6.57
CA ALA A 510 0.60 -30.89 -5.55
C ALA A 510 -0.47 -29.79 -5.53
N VAL A 511 -1.58 -30.02 -4.84
CA VAL A 511 -2.65 -29.05 -4.68
C VAL A 511 -2.11 -27.78 -4.00
N GLY A 512 -2.30 -26.63 -4.66
CA GLY A 512 -1.81 -25.33 -4.20
C GLY A 512 -1.88 -24.29 -5.30
N GLU A 513 -1.34 -23.10 -5.06
CA GLU A 513 -1.39 -21.97 -6.01
C GLU A 513 -0.73 -22.30 -7.36
N ASP A 514 0.30 -23.12 -7.35
CA ASP A 514 1.01 -23.50 -8.56
C ASP A 514 0.18 -24.43 -9.45
N LEU A 515 -0.58 -25.36 -8.87
CA LEU A 515 -1.54 -26.18 -9.61
C LEU A 515 -2.66 -25.32 -10.20
N LEU A 516 -3.16 -24.35 -9.43
CA LEU A 516 -4.17 -23.40 -9.91
C LEU A 516 -3.66 -22.64 -11.16
N LYS A 517 -2.42 -22.13 -11.09
CA LYS A 517 -1.80 -21.41 -12.23
C LYS A 517 -1.62 -22.30 -13.47
N ALA A 518 -1.16 -23.54 -13.28
CA ALA A 518 -0.96 -24.48 -14.37
C ALA A 518 -2.29 -24.88 -15.05
N LEU A 519 -3.31 -25.21 -14.26
CA LEU A 519 -4.65 -25.54 -14.77
C LEU A 519 -5.27 -24.33 -15.48
N PHE A 520 -5.12 -23.13 -14.94
CA PHE A 520 -5.65 -21.93 -15.57
C PHE A 520 -4.99 -21.64 -16.92
N ALA A 521 -3.65 -21.75 -16.98
CA ALA A 521 -2.91 -21.60 -18.24
C ALA A 521 -3.32 -22.66 -19.28
N ARG A 522 -3.52 -23.92 -18.84
CA ARG A 522 -4.04 -25.01 -19.68
C ARG A 522 -5.42 -24.68 -20.22
N GLY A 523 -6.37 -24.30 -19.38
CA GLY A 523 -7.74 -23.96 -19.80
C GLY A 523 -7.77 -22.79 -20.77
N LYS A 524 -6.91 -21.79 -20.61
CA LYS A 524 -6.76 -20.68 -21.56
C LYS A 524 -6.22 -21.16 -22.91
N ALA A 525 -5.22 -22.04 -22.94
CA ALA A 525 -4.71 -22.60 -24.18
C ALA A 525 -5.77 -23.46 -24.89
N GLU A 526 -6.58 -24.23 -24.13
CA GLU A 526 -7.71 -24.99 -24.65
C GLU A 526 -8.76 -24.07 -25.28
N ILE A 527 -9.07 -22.92 -24.69
CA ILE A 527 -9.97 -21.90 -25.27
C ILE A 527 -9.39 -21.39 -26.59
N THR A 528 -8.11 -20.99 -26.60
CA THR A 528 -7.45 -20.44 -27.81
C THR A 528 -7.48 -21.43 -28.97
N LEU A 529 -7.39 -22.71 -28.68
CA LEU A 529 -7.51 -23.79 -29.66
C LEU A 529 -8.95 -24.20 -29.96
N GLN A 530 -9.94 -23.45 -29.50
CA GLN A 530 -11.38 -23.72 -29.64
C GLN A 530 -11.80 -25.10 -29.07
N LYS A 531 -11.02 -25.70 -28.17
CA LYS A 531 -11.33 -26.95 -27.47
C LYS A 531 -12.25 -26.71 -26.26
N MET A 532 -13.44 -26.11 -26.48
CA MET A 532 -14.33 -25.59 -25.43
C MET A 532 -14.74 -26.65 -24.39
N THR A 533 -15.05 -27.88 -24.84
CA THR A 533 -15.42 -28.97 -23.91
C THR A 533 -14.25 -29.34 -22.98
N HIS A 534 -13.01 -29.31 -23.46
CA HIS A 534 -11.84 -29.56 -22.62
C HIS A 534 -11.60 -28.40 -21.65
N ALA A 535 -11.70 -27.18 -22.13
CA ALA A 535 -11.60 -25.99 -21.28
C ALA A 535 -12.63 -25.98 -20.13
N GLN A 536 -13.89 -26.33 -20.43
CA GLN A 536 -14.92 -26.48 -19.40
C GLN A 536 -14.59 -27.54 -18.35
N LYS A 537 -14.04 -28.68 -18.77
CA LYS A 537 -13.56 -29.71 -17.84
C LYS A 537 -12.40 -29.20 -16.96
N THR A 538 -11.44 -28.53 -17.56
CA THR A 538 -10.28 -27.97 -16.86
C THR A 538 -10.69 -26.89 -15.86
N PHE A 539 -11.57 -25.96 -16.23
CA PHE A 539 -12.09 -24.94 -15.31
C PHE A 539 -13.01 -25.54 -14.24
N THR A 540 -13.79 -26.56 -14.55
CA THR A 540 -14.55 -27.30 -13.55
C THR A 540 -13.65 -27.99 -12.52
N GLU A 541 -12.49 -28.51 -12.95
CA GLU A 541 -11.47 -29.05 -12.05
C GLU A 541 -10.94 -27.97 -11.11
N ILE A 542 -10.68 -26.75 -11.61
CA ILE A 542 -10.28 -25.61 -10.78
C ILE A 542 -11.37 -25.29 -9.75
N VAL A 543 -12.62 -25.15 -10.18
CA VAL A 543 -13.76 -24.89 -9.27
C VAL A 543 -13.86 -25.94 -8.16
N ARG A 544 -13.64 -27.21 -8.49
CA ARG A 544 -13.69 -28.28 -7.49
C ARG A 544 -12.53 -28.25 -6.49
N LYS A 545 -11.29 -27.98 -6.97
CA LYS A 545 -10.08 -28.01 -6.12
C LYS A 545 -9.83 -26.69 -5.39
N PHE A 546 -10.30 -25.58 -5.96
CA PHE A 546 -10.09 -24.23 -5.46
C PHE A 546 -11.41 -23.42 -5.49
N PRO A 547 -12.41 -23.85 -4.71
CA PRO A 547 -13.75 -23.28 -4.77
C PRO A 547 -13.83 -21.80 -4.41
N GLU A 548 -12.86 -21.28 -3.62
CA GLU A 548 -12.77 -19.86 -3.27
C GLU A 548 -12.08 -19.00 -4.35
N SER A 549 -11.50 -19.63 -5.38
CA SER A 549 -10.79 -18.92 -6.45
C SER A 549 -11.74 -18.49 -7.56
N GLU A 550 -11.78 -17.18 -7.83
CA GLU A 550 -12.54 -16.64 -8.95
C GLU A 550 -12.06 -17.13 -10.33
N LEU A 551 -10.79 -17.57 -10.44
CA LEU A 551 -10.18 -17.95 -11.73
C LEU A 551 -10.92 -19.11 -12.41
N GLY A 552 -11.36 -20.11 -11.65
CA GLY A 552 -12.12 -21.23 -12.18
C GLY A 552 -13.47 -20.78 -12.76
N TYR A 553 -14.19 -19.96 -12.02
CA TYR A 553 -15.49 -19.44 -12.44
C TYR A 553 -15.38 -18.46 -13.62
N LYS A 554 -14.35 -17.59 -13.63
CA LYS A 554 -14.06 -16.69 -14.75
C LYS A 554 -13.77 -17.46 -16.04
N GLY A 555 -12.89 -18.48 -15.94
CA GLY A 555 -12.59 -19.33 -17.07
C GLY A 555 -13.79 -20.10 -17.58
N LEU A 556 -14.60 -20.65 -16.66
CA LEU A 556 -15.82 -21.37 -17.01
C LEU A 556 -16.82 -20.44 -17.71
N LEU A 557 -17.09 -19.25 -17.16
CA LEU A 557 -17.98 -18.27 -17.76
C LEU A 557 -17.49 -17.85 -19.15
N SER A 558 -16.19 -17.66 -19.32
CA SER A 558 -15.59 -17.28 -20.61
C SER A 558 -15.88 -18.32 -21.70
N THR A 559 -15.93 -19.63 -21.38
CA THR A 559 -16.26 -20.66 -22.38
C THR A 559 -17.70 -20.58 -22.89
N TYR A 560 -18.63 -20.11 -22.05
CA TYR A 560 -20.02 -19.87 -22.44
C TYR A 560 -20.18 -18.57 -23.23
N LEU A 561 -19.46 -17.50 -22.83
CA LEU A 561 -19.48 -16.22 -23.53
C LEU A 561 -18.96 -16.33 -24.97
N ILE A 562 -17.90 -17.10 -25.20
CA ILE A 562 -17.34 -17.33 -26.54
C ILE A 562 -18.31 -18.13 -27.44
N ASN A 563 -19.17 -18.97 -26.84
CA ASN A 563 -20.18 -19.73 -27.55
C ASN A 563 -21.53 -19.01 -27.64
N ASP A 564 -21.58 -17.71 -27.33
CA ASP A 564 -22.81 -16.87 -27.31
C ASP A 564 -23.92 -17.42 -26.40
N ASP A 565 -23.59 -18.26 -25.42
CA ASP A 565 -24.56 -18.84 -24.46
C ASP A 565 -24.32 -18.33 -23.02
N GLU A 566 -24.30 -17.03 -22.90
CA GLU A 566 -24.08 -16.37 -21.60
C GLU A 566 -25.07 -16.81 -20.54
N ALA A 567 -26.36 -16.98 -20.91
CA ALA A 567 -27.40 -17.35 -20.00
C ALA A 567 -27.16 -18.73 -19.36
N ALA A 568 -26.63 -19.69 -20.10
CA ALA A 568 -26.23 -20.99 -19.55
C ALA A 568 -25.04 -20.85 -18.61
N GLY A 569 -24.06 -20.02 -18.96
CA GLY A 569 -22.91 -19.72 -18.11
C GLY A 569 -23.35 -19.12 -16.75
N GLN A 570 -24.24 -18.13 -16.77
CA GLN A 570 -24.78 -17.53 -15.56
C GLN A 570 -25.52 -18.56 -14.69
N ARG A 571 -26.45 -19.34 -15.28
CA ARG A 571 -27.15 -20.42 -14.55
C ARG A 571 -26.19 -21.43 -13.93
N LYS A 572 -25.10 -21.76 -14.64
CA LYS A 572 -24.08 -22.68 -14.14
C LYS A 572 -23.37 -22.13 -12.90
N LEU A 573 -22.94 -20.86 -12.94
CA LEU A 573 -22.31 -20.20 -11.81
C LEU A 573 -23.27 -20.02 -10.62
N GLU A 574 -24.53 -19.65 -10.88
CA GLU A 574 -25.57 -19.59 -9.84
C GLU A 574 -25.81 -20.94 -9.17
N GLY A 575 -25.73 -22.05 -9.93
CA GLY A 575 -25.81 -23.40 -9.40
C GLY A 575 -24.67 -23.72 -8.41
N TYR A 576 -23.45 -23.35 -8.74
CA TYR A 576 -22.32 -23.50 -7.80
C TYR A 576 -22.48 -22.65 -6.56
N ALA A 577 -22.95 -21.42 -6.71
CA ALA A 577 -23.16 -20.50 -5.61
C ALA A 577 -24.21 -20.99 -4.60
N LYS A 578 -25.33 -21.54 -5.11
CA LYS A 578 -26.42 -22.06 -4.27
C LYS A 578 -26.04 -23.36 -3.54
N ASN A 579 -25.40 -24.28 -4.24
CA ASN A 579 -25.11 -25.61 -3.69
C ASN A 579 -24.06 -25.60 -2.59
N ASN A 580 -23.14 -24.61 -2.60
CA ASN A 580 -22.00 -24.59 -1.71
C ASN A 580 -21.95 -23.34 -0.81
N ALA A 581 -22.96 -22.48 -0.84
CA ALA A 581 -22.99 -21.17 -0.16
C ALA A 581 -21.72 -20.31 -0.42
N GLN A 582 -21.18 -20.40 -1.65
CA GLN A 582 -19.90 -19.78 -2.01
C GLN A 582 -20.10 -18.38 -2.60
N ILE A 583 -19.18 -17.49 -2.28
CA ILE A 583 -19.21 -16.10 -2.71
C ILE A 583 -18.53 -15.92 -4.07
N ALA A 584 -17.43 -16.65 -4.34
CA ALA A 584 -16.61 -16.48 -5.54
C ALA A 584 -17.39 -16.49 -6.87
N PRO A 585 -18.36 -17.39 -7.12
CA PRO A 585 -19.16 -17.35 -8.35
C PRO A 585 -20.03 -16.09 -8.45
N TYR A 586 -20.59 -15.60 -7.34
CA TYR A 586 -21.33 -14.33 -7.35
C TYR A 586 -20.44 -13.15 -7.65
N LEU A 587 -19.20 -13.11 -7.12
CA LEU A 587 -18.23 -12.07 -7.43
C LEU A 587 -17.94 -12.00 -8.94
N VAL A 588 -17.78 -13.15 -9.58
CA VAL A 588 -17.59 -13.24 -11.04
C VAL A 588 -18.82 -12.77 -11.81
N LEU A 589 -20.02 -13.12 -11.36
CA LEU A 589 -21.28 -12.67 -11.98
C LEU A 589 -21.46 -11.16 -11.83
N ILE A 590 -21.11 -10.57 -10.67
CA ILE A 590 -21.10 -9.11 -10.46
C ILE A 590 -20.12 -8.44 -11.40
N GLN A 591 -18.89 -8.94 -11.48
CA GLN A 591 -17.85 -8.37 -12.37
C GLN A 591 -18.27 -8.43 -13.82
N SER A 592 -18.88 -9.52 -14.26
CA SER A 592 -19.44 -9.66 -15.62
C SER A 592 -20.58 -8.67 -15.86
N ALA A 593 -21.52 -8.52 -14.92
CA ALA A 593 -22.61 -7.57 -15.03
C ALA A 593 -22.11 -6.11 -15.05
N VAL A 594 -21.14 -5.77 -14.18
CA VAL A 594 -20.49 -4.46 -14.15
C VAL A 594 -19.80 -4.15 -15.49
N ALA A 595 -19.06 -5.11 -16.04
CA ALA A 595 -18.38 -4.94 -17.34
C ALA A 595 -19.36 -4.62 -18.49
N ARG A 596 -20.58 -5.19 -18.44
CA ARG A 596 -21.65 -4.94 -19.42
C ARG A 596 -22.53 -3.75 -19.08
N GLN A 597 -22.25 -3.08 -17.98
CA GLN A 597 -23.08 -1.98 -17.44
C GLN A 597 -24.51 -2.42 -17.06
N ASP A 598 -24.71 -3.73 -16.78
CA ASP A 598 -25.97 -4.26 -16.28
C ASP A 598 -26.06 -4.09 -14.76
N VAL A 599 -26.40 -2.87 -14.36
CA VAL A 599 -26.53 -2.47 -12.95
C VAL A 599 -27.55 -3.33 -12.21
N LYS A 600 -28.65 -3.69 -12.88
CA LYS A 600 -29.74 -4.47 -12.26
C LYS A 600 -29.26 -5.88 -11.86
N ALA A 601 -28.56 -6.55 -12.77
CA ALA A 601 -27.99 -7.86 -12.46
C ALA A 601 -26.87 -7.75 -11.40
N ALA A 602 -26.01 -6.74 -11.49
CA ALA A 602 -24.96 -6.50 -10.52
C ALA A 602 -25.52 -6.31 -9.09
N LYS A 603 -26.54 -5.49 -8.90
CA LYS A 603 -27.24 -5.31 -7.62
C LYS A 603 -27.85 -6.62 -7.10
N ARG A 604 -28.57 -7.35 -7.95
CA ARG A 604 -29.19 -8.63 -7.57
C ARG A 604 -28.16 -9.62 -7.00
N TYR A 605 -27.00 -9.75 -7.62
CA TYR A 605 -25.95 -10.64 -7.15
C TYR A 605 -25.22 -10.07 -5.90
N HIS A 606 -25.05 -8.76 -5.82
CA HIS A 606 -24.49 -8.11 -4.65
C HIS A 606 -25.34 -8.34 -3.40
N ASP A 607 -26.67 -8.23 -3.50
CA ASP A 607 -27.58 -8.49 -2.39
C ASP A 607 -27.51 -9.94 -1.92
N LYS A 608 -27.26 -10.90 -2.85
CA LYS A 608 -26.99 -12.30 -2.50
C LYS A 608 -25.69 -12.45 -1.70
N VAL A 609 -24.61 -11.80 -2.12
CA VAL A 609 -23.33 -11.82 -1.40
C VAL A 609 -23.50 -11.21 -0.01
N LYS A 610 -24.20 -10.08 0.09
CA LYS A 610 -24.45 -9.39 1.35
C LYS A 610 -25.25 -10.27 2.34
N SER A 611 -26.20 -11.07 1.83
CA SER A 611 -26.97 -12.00 2.66
C SER A 611 -26.16 -13.21 3.15
N LEU A 612 -25.10 -13.61 2.43
CA LEU A 612 -24.24 -14.73 2.79
C LEU A 612 -23.12 -14.34 3.78
N LYS A 613 -22.68 -13.10 3.74
CA LYS A 613 -21.54 -12.61 4.52
C LYS A 613 -21.77 -11.16 4.94
N THR A 614 -22.46 -10.98 6.07
CA THR A 614 -22.71 -9.65 6.64
C THR A 614 -21.45 -9.06 7.26
N GLY A 615 -21.19 -7.76 7.02
CA GLY A 615 -20.13 -7.00 7.68
C GLY A 615 -18.71 -7.14 7.07
N ASP A 616 -18.56 -7.76 5.90
CA ASP A 616 -17.27 -7.82 5.22
C ASP A 616 -16.99 -6.52 4.42
N PRO A 617 -15.92 -5.77 4.72
CA PRO A 617 -15.58 -4.53 4.00
C PRO A 617 -15.36 -4.71 2.49
N SER A 618 -15.02 -5.93 2.04
CA SER A 618 -14.86 -6.21 0.60
C SER A 618 -16.20 -6.16 -0.15
N ILE A 619 -17.30 -6.45 0.54
CA ILE A 619 -18.66 -6.38 -0.04
C ILE A 619 -19.06 -4.92 -0.23
N GLU A 620 -18.72 -4.06 0.71
CA GLU A 620 -18.97 -2.62 0.60
C GLU A 620 -18.19 -2.01 -0.58
N ARG A 621 -16.92 -2.37 -0.75
CA ARG A 621 -16.11 -1.96 -1.91
C ARG A 621 -16.72 -2.43 -3.23
N LEU A 622 -17.29 -3.64 -3.24
CA LEU A 622 -18.01 -4.15 -4.41
C LEU A 622 -19.30 -3.34 -4.67
N GLY A 623 -20.03 -2.96 -3.63
CA GLY A 623 -21.15 -2.04 -3.69
C GLY A 623 -20.75 -0.67 -4.27
N ASN A 624 -19.59 -0.15 -3.87
CA ASN A 624 -19.04 1.09 -4.43
C ASN A 624 -18.72 0.95 -5.94
N ALA A 625 -18.19 -0.20 -6.37
CA ALA A 625 -17.94 -0.46 -7.79
C ALA A 625 -19.26 -0.48 -8.62
N ILE A 626 -20.34 -1.04 -8.09
CA ILE A 626 -21.64 -1.02 -8.75
C ILE A 626 -22.17 0.41 -8.82
N ARG A 627 -22.14 1.16 -7.70
CA ARG A 627 -22.53 2.58 -7.68
C ARG A 627 -21.71 3.43 -8.65
N TYR A 628 -20.42 3.14 -8.82
CA TYR A 628 -19.60 3.81 -9.83
C TYR A 628 -20.16 3.61 -11.25
N VAL A 629 -20.59 2.37 -11.60
CA VAL A 629 -21.20 2.11 -12.92
C VAL A 629 -22.54 2.85 -13.07
N GLU A 630 -23.31 2.99 -11.99
CA GLU A 630 -24.52 3.82 -11.99
C GLU A 630 -24.20 5.29 -12.27
N ALA A 631 -23.18 5.84 -11.59
CA ALA A 631 -22.74 7.21 -11.83
C ALA A 631 -22.28 7.43 -13.30
N VAL A 632 -21.56 6.45 -13.87
CA VAL A 632 -21.17 6.48 -15.30
C VAL A 632 -22.41 6.42 -16.20
N SER A 633 -23.41 5.60 -15.86
CA SER A 633 -24.66 5.51 -16.63
C SER A 633 -25.46 6.81 -16.56
N ALA A 634 -25.62 7.41 -15.38
CA ALA A 634 -26.28 8.70 -15.20
C ALA A 634 -25.56 9.80 -15.97
N MET A 635 -24.22 9.85 -15.91
CA MET A 635 -23.43 10.80 -16.68
C MET A 635 -23.64 10.66 -18.21
N LYS A 636 -23.74 9.41 -18.74
CA LYS A 636 -24.04 9.18 -20.15
C LYS A 636 -25.44 9.64 -20.57
N GLN A 637 -26.38 9.64 -19.63
CA GLN A 637 -27.74 10.13 -19.83
C GLN A 637 -27.85 11.64 -19.58
N ASN A 638 -26.70 12.32 -19.35
CA ASN A 638 -26.60 13.74 -18.98
C ASN A 638 -27.26 14.09 -17.63
N ASP A 639 -27.56 13.09 -16.79
CA ASP A 639 -27.99 13.34 -15.41
C ASP A 639 -26.79 13.53 -14.50
N PHE A 640 -26.18 14.72 -14.64
CA PHE A 640 -25.00 15.10 -13.88
C PHE A 640 -25.29 15.29 -12.39
N THR A 641 -26.56 15.54 -12.00
CA THR A 641 -26.96 15.72 -10.61
C THR A 641 -26.97 14.39 -9.88
N GLU A 642 -27.60 13.36 -10.46
CA GLU A 642 -27.58 12.02 -9.91
C GLU A 642 -26.17 11.43 -9.89
N ALA A 643 -25.44 11.56 -10.99
CA ALA A 643 -24.04 11.10 -11.07
C ALA A 643 -23.19 11.68 -9.94
N ARG A 644 -23.31 13.00 -9.67
CA ARG A 644 -22.57 13.69 -8.58
C ARG A 644 -22.99 13.16 -7.20
N SER A 645 -24.29 12.98 -6.97
CA SER A 645 -24.79 12.47 -5.69
C SER A 645 -24.24 11.08 -5.38
N ILE A 646 -24.22 10.20 -6.38
CA ILE A 646 -23.67 8.86 -6.25
C ILE A 646 -22.17 8.92 -5.95
N VAL A 647 -21.39 9.74 -6.70
CA VAL A 647 -19.95 9.90 -6.49
C VAL A 647 -19.64 10.45 -5.10
N ALA A 648 -20.38 11.45 -4.62
CA ALA A 648 -20.23 11.99 -3.27
C ALA A 648 -20.50 10.95 -2.20
N SER A 649 -21.51 10.09 -2.39
CA SER A 649 -21.81 8.97 -1.50
C SER A 649 -20.68 7.95 -1.42
N ILE A 650 -19.96 7.67 -2.51
CA ILE A 650 -18.81 6.78 -2.49
C ILE A 650 -17.60 7.48 -1.84
N LEU A 651 -17.35 8.75 -2.17
CA LEU A 651 -16.26 9.53 -1.59
C LEU A 651 -16.41 9.74 -0.08
N SER A 652 -17.62 9.69 0.48
CA SER A 652 -17.81 9.76 1.93
C SER A 652 -17.17 8.57 2.67
N THR A 653 -17.04 7.42 2.01
CA THR A 653 -16.38 6.22 2.55
C THR A 653 -14.95 6.03 2.04
N GLU A 654 -14.62 6.64 0.90
CA GLU A 654 -13.33 6.55 0.22
C GLU A 654 -12.83 7.94 -0.20
N PRO A 655 -12.57 8.88 0.73
CA PRO A 655 -12.29 10.29 0.41
C PRO A 655 -11.04 10.49 -0.45
N ASP A 656 -10.05 9.58 -0.34
CA ASP A 656 -8.76 9.65 -1.03
C ASP A 656 -8.72 8.82 -2.32
N ASN A 657 -9.86 8.38 -2.84
CA ASN A 657 -9.93 7.57 -4.05
C ASN A 657 -9.65 8.43 -5.30
N LEU A 658 -8.38 8.46 -5.72
CA LEU A 658 -7.91 9.28 -6.87
C LEU A 658 -8.65 8.96 -8.17
N ARG A 659 -9.05 7.70 -8.39
CA ARG A 659 -9.82 7.33 -9.60
C ARG A 659 -11.20 7.97 -9.60
N LEU A 660 -11.84 7.98 -8.44
CA LEU A 660 -13.17 8.55 -8.30
C LEU A 660 -13.13 10.08 -8.34
N LEU A 661 -12.12 10.70 -7.73
CA LEU A 661 -11.86 12.12 -7.84
C LEU A 661 -11.58 12.53 -9.29
N SER A 662 -10.79 11.74 -10.04
CA SER A 662 -10.54 11.98 -11.46
C SER A 662 -11.82 11.88 -12.30
N PHE A 663 -12.69 10.91 -12.00
CA PHE A 663 -14.01 10.81 -12.63
C PHE A 663 -14.91 12.01 -12.29
N LEU A 664 -14.82 12.52 -11.05
CA LEU A 664 -15.57 13.71 -10.65
C LEU A 664 -15.10 14.95 -11.43
N VAL A 665 -13.78 15.07 -11.71
CA VAL A 665 -13.29 16.15 -12.61
C VAL A 665 -13.93 16.05 -13.99
N ASP A 666 -13.96 14.86 -14.63
CA ASP A 666 -14.59 14.66 -15.93
C ASP A 666 -16.10 14.96 -15.88
N LEU A 667 -16.78 14.55 -14.81
CA LEU A 667 -18.20 14.81 -14.58
C LEU A 667 -18.49 16.32 -14.50
N GLU A 668 -17.69 17.08 -13.73
CA GLU A 668 -17.87 18.53 -13.58
C GLU A 668 -17.58 19.27 -14.89
N LEU A 669 -16.57 18.85 -15.66
CA LEU A 669 -16.28 19.40 -16.97
C LEU A 669 -17.42 19.17 -17.97
N LYS A 670 -18.00 17.97 -18.00
CA LYS A 670 -19.16 17.67 -18.87
C LYS A 670 -20.42 18.40 -18.42
N ALA A 671 -20.56 18.68 -17.14
CA ALA A 671 -21.63 19.51 -16.60
C ALA A 671 -21.40 21.03 -16.82
N GLY A 672 -20.32 21.44 -17.49
CA GLY A 672 -19.97 22.86 -17.73
C GLY A 672 -19.46 23.60 -16.48
N LYS A 673 -19.02 22.90 -15.43
CA LYS A 673 -18.58 23.44 -14.14
C LYS A 673 -17.07 23.40 -13.99
N SER A 674 -16.36 24.15 -14.83
CA SER A 674 -14.89 24.14 -14.87
C SER A 674 -14.23 24.52 -13.52
N LEU A 675 -14.77 25.50 -12.80
CA LEU A 675 -14.28 25.90 -11.48
C LEU A 675 -14.39 24.80 -10.43
N GLU A 676 -15.46 24.01 -10.46
CA GLU A 676 -15.60 22.87 -9.55
C GLU A 676 -14.62 21.75 -9.91
N ALA A 677 -14.40 21.53 -11.21
CA ALA A 677 -13.36 20.59 -11.68
C ALA A 677 -11.96 20.99 -11.18
N GLU A 678 -11.61 22.28 -11.20
CA GLU A 678 -10.34 22.79 -10.66
C GLU A 678 -10.19 22.54 -9.14
N LYS A 679 -11.27 22.73 -8.37
CA LYS A 679 -11.25 22.44 -6.91
C LYS A 679 -10.99 20.96 -6.64
N VAL A 680 -11.64 20.06 -7.39
CA VAL A 680 -11.41 18.62 -7.25
C VAL A 680 -9.99 18.24 -7.69
N LEU A 681 -9.47 18.86 -8.75
CA LEU A 681 -8.09 18.66 -9.17
C LEU A 681 -7.09 19.09 -8.10
N ALA A 682 -7.33 20.22 -7.42
CA ALA A 682 -6.50 20.67 -6.30
C ALA A 682 -6.49 19.64 -5.14
N GLN A 683 -7.60 18.93 -4.88
CA GLN A 683 -7.62 17.82 -3.92
C GLN A 683 -6.70 16.67 -4.37
N ILE A 684 -6.75 16.29 -5.65
CA ILE A 684 -5.86 15.26 -6.21
C ILE A 684 -4.39 15.68 -6.07
N GLU A 685 -4.06 16.95 -6.34
CA GLU A 685 -2.71 17.49 -6.20
C GLU A 685 -2.20 17.47 -4.76
N ASN A 686 -3.06 17.78 -3.80
CA ASN A 686 -2.72 17.70 -2.37
C ASN A 686 -2.50 16.25 -1.91
N LEU A 687 -3.34 15.31 -2.37
CA LEU A 687 -3.21 13.89 -2.01
C LEU A 687 -2.00 13.23 -2.66
N SER A 688 -1.69 13.58 -3.90
CA SER A 688 -0.61 12.98 -4.68
C SER A 688 -0.01 13.94 -5.69
N PRO A 689 0.89 14.87 -5.29
CA PRO A 689 1.41 15.96 -6.13
C PRO A 689 2.05 15.52 -7.45
N ASN A 690 2.55 14.30 -7.52
CA ASN A 690 3.23 13.75 -8.70
C ASN A 690 2.38 12.70 -9.45
N HIS A 691 1.08 12.62 -9.17
CA HIS A 691 0.26 11.61 -9.82
C HIS A 691 0.17 11.85 -11.33
N PRO A 692 0.41 10.82 -12.17
CA PRO A 692 0.45 10.99 -13.64
C PRO A 692 -0.81 11.59 -14.26
N VAL A 693 -1.98 11.39 -13.62
CA VAL A 693 -3.27 11.89 -14.11
C VAL A 693 -3.38 13.43 -14.09
N ILE A 694 -2.62 14.10 -13.22
CA ILE A 694 -2.75 15.56 -12.99
C ILE A 694 -2.56 16.34 -14.28
N ASN A 695 -1.49 16.08 -15.03
CA ASN A 695 -1.25 16.80 -16.28
C ASN A 695 -2.32 16.50 -17.34
N MET A 696 -2.87 15.27 -17.37
CA MET A 696 -3.97 14.94 -18.27
C MET A 696 -5.23 15.75 -17.92
N LEU A 697 -5.60 15.82 -16.64
CA LEU A 697 -6.77 16.57 -16.17
C LEU A 697 -6.59 18.08 -16.35
N LYS A 698 -5.40 18.63 -16.13
CA LYS A 698 -5.08 20.03 -16.46
C LYS A 698 -5.27 20.32 -17.94
N GLY A 699 -4.86 19.40 -18.80
CA GLY A 699 -5.09 19.50 -20.22
C GLY A 699 -6.57 19.49 -20.60
N GLU A 700 -7.38 18.67 -19.93
CA GLU A 700 -8.84 18.61 -20.13
C GLU A 700 -9.52 19.92 -19.71
N ILE A 701 -9.19 20.43 -18.52
CA ILE A 701 -9.72 21.71 -18.03
C ILE A 701 -9.35 22.85 -18.99
N ALA A 702 -8.08 22.92 -19.41
CA ALA A 702 -7.62 23.92 -20.36
C ALA A 702 -8.37 23.82 -21.70
N GLY A 703 -8.58 22.59 -22.19
CA GLY A 703 -9.34 22.33 -23.42
C GLY A 703 -10.80 22.81 -23.33
N VAL A 704 -11.49 22.53 -22.22
CA VAL A 704 -12.87 23.00 -22.01
C VAL A 704 -12.93 24.52 -21.86
N ASN A 705 -11.93 25.12 -21.24
CA ASN A 705 -11.80 26.59 -21.12
C ASN A 705 -11.32 27.27 -22.42
N ASN A 706 -11.18 26.52 -23.52
CA ASN A 706 -10.67 26.99 -24.83
C ASN A 706 -9.23 27.54 -24.79
N ASP A 707 -8.46 27.17 -23.75
CA ASP A 707 -7.02 27.42 -23.66
C ASP A 707 -6.25 26.31 -24.39
N LEU A 708 -6.15 26.43 -25.71
CA LEU A 708 -5.53 25.44 -26.57
C LEU A 708 -4.01 25.31 -26.32
N GLU A 709 -3.32 26.42 -25.99
CA GLU A 709 -1.90 26.39 -25.67
C GLU A 709 -1.65 25.69 -24.30
N GLY A 710 -2.47 25.99 -23.30
CA GLY A 710 -2.47 25.28 -22.02
C GLY A 710 -2.74 23.79 -22.21
N ALA A 711 -3.78 23.43 -22.98
CA ALA A 711 -4.10 22.04 -23.28
C ALA A 711 -2.94 21.29 -23.95
N LYS A 712 -2.34 21.89 -25.00
CA LYS A 712 -1.13 21.38 -25.66
C LYS A 712 0.01 21.17 -24.71
N LYS A 713 0.31 22.17 -23.87
CA LYS A 713 1.38 22.10 -22.85
C LYS A 713 1.17 20.93 -21.89
N TYR A 714 0.00 20.84 -21.31
CA TYR A 714 -0.26 19.84 -20.28
C TYR A 714 -0.38 18.42 -20.85
N TYR A 715 -1.02 18.23 -22.02
CA TYR A 715 -1.02 16.92 -22.68
C TYR A 715 0.39 16.50 -23.14
N SER A 716 1.23 17.43 -23.57
CA SER A 716 2.64 17.13 -23.91
C SER A 716 3.44 16.69 -22.68
N LEU A 717 3.22 17.32 -21.53
CA LEU A 717 3.84 16.90 -20.25
C LEU A 717 3.31 15.53 -19.81
N ALA A 718 2.01 15.29 -19.93
CA ALA A 718 1.39 14.00 -19.63
C ALA A 718 1.98 12.89 -20.51
N TRP A 719 2.10 13.15 -21.82
CA TRP A 719 2.69 12.25 -22.80
C TRP A 719 4.16 11.91 -22.46
N LYS A 720 4.96 12.93 -22.14
CA LYS A 720 6.37 12.77 -21.80
C LYS A 720 6.56 11.95 -20.53
N ASN A 721 5.71 12.15 -19.51
CA ASN A 721 5.88 11.54 -18.20
C ASN A 721 5.26 10.14 -18.11
N ASN A 722 4.14 9.93 -18.78
CA ASN A 722 3.40 8.65 -18.76
C ASN A 722 2.66 8.45 -20.09
N PRO A 723 3.33 8.00 -21.15
CA PRO A 723 2.72 7.79 -22.46
C PRO A 723 1.54 6.81 -22.40
N SER A 724 0.43 7.21 -23.02
CA SER A 724 -0.73 6.34 -23.22
C SER A 724 -1.47 6.71 -24.50
N GLU A 725 -2.17 5.75 -25.12
CA GLU A 725 -2.98 5.94 -26.32
C GLU A 725 -4.02 7.08 -26.14
N ILE A 726 -4.60 7.18 -24.94
CA ILE A 726 -5.61 8.20 -24.61
C ILE A 726 -4.99 9.60 -24.64
N ILE A 727 -3.84 9.77 -24.02
CA ILE A 727 -3.13 11.06 -23.98
C ILE A 727 -2.68 11.45 -25.36
N ALA A 728 -2.17 10.49 -26.13
CA ALA A 728 -1.72 10.71 -27.50
C ALA A 728 -2.88 11.20 -28.41
N ASP A 729 -4.04 10.56 -28.33
CA ASP A 729 -5.23 10.96 -29.09
C ASP A 729 -5.71 12.36 -28.70
N LYS A 730 -5.73 12.68 -27.40
CA LYS A 730 -6.10 14.03 -26.92
C LYS A 730 -5.13 15.09 -27.44
N LEU A 731 -3.83 14.85 -27.37
CA LEU A 731 -2.83 15.78 -27.90
C LEU A 731 -2.96 15.94 -29.42
N PHE A 732 -3.16 14.86 -30.14
CA PHE A 732 -3.38 14.89 -31.58
C PHE A 732 -4.59 15.76 -31.97
N LYS A 733 -5.71 15.63 -31.25
CA LYS A 733 -6.93 16.41 -31.45
C LYS A 733 -6.72 17.88 -31.16
N VAL A 734 -6.06 18.25 -30.06
CA VAL A 734 -5.74 19.64 -29.75
C VAL A 734 -4.87 20.27 -30.85
N LEU A 735 -3.82 19.58 -31.27
CA LEU A 735 -2.97 20.05 -32.38
C LEU A 735 -3.76 20.20 -33.69
N GLY A 736 -4.80 19.40 -33.90
CA GLY A 736 -5.72 19.51 -35.01
C GLY A 736 -6.58 20.79 -34.96
N VAL A 737 -7.15 21.07 -33.79
CA VAL A 737 -7.92 22.31 -33.58
C VAL A 737 -7.04 23.55 -33.76
N MET A 738 -5.79 23.52 -33.31
CA MET A 738 -4.78 24.57 -33.53
C MET A 738 -4.31 24.68 -34.98
N LYS A 739 -4.73 23.74 -35.85
CA LYS A 739 -4.30 23.63 -37.25
C LYS A 739 -2.79 23.46 -37.45
N ASP A 740 -2.09 22.98 -36.42
CA ASP A 740 -0.65 22.70 -36.45
C ASP A 740 -0.37 21.30 -37.08
N LYS A 741 -0.47 21.27 -38.41
CA LYS A 741 -0.25 20.04 -39.17
C LYS A 741 1.16 19.47 -39.04
N ALA A 742 2.14 20.30 -38.77
CA ALA A 742 3.53 19.86 -38.58
C ALA A 742 3.70 19.12 -37.24
N ALA A 743 3.22 19.72 -36.15
CA ALA A 743 3.24 19.10 -34.84
C ALA A 743 2.38 17.83 -34.78
N GLN A 744 1.21 17.80 -35.44
CA GLN A 744 0.41 16.57 -35.54
C GLN A 744 1.18 15.41 -36.15
N ARG A 745 1.88 15.65 -37.27
CA ARG A 745 2.69 14.60 -37.92
C ARG A 745 3.84 14.12 -37.04
N GLN A 746 4.54 15.05 -36.43
CA GLN A 746 5.63 14.70 -35.51
C GLN A 746 5.08 13.84 -34.36
N HIS A 747 3.99 14.27 -33.76
CA HIS A 747 3.37 13.54 -32.65
C HIS A 747 2.91 12.13 -33.05
N VAL A 748 2.34 11.94 -34.24
CA VAL A 748 1.96 10.60 -34.74
C VAL A 748 3.19 9.71 -34.90
N ASN A 749 4.31 10.23 -35.36
CA ASN A 749 5.55 9.46 -35.47
C ASN A 749 6.08 9.08 -34.06
N ASP A 750 6.07 10.02 -33.13
CA ASP A 750 6.46 9.77 -31.71
C ASP A 750 5.51 8.73 -31.07
N TRP A 751 4.22 8.83 -31.36
CA TRP A 751 3.23 7.85 -30.89
C TRP A 751 3.51 6.45 -31.43
N LEU A 752 3.78 6.28 -32.72
CA LEU A 752 4.13 5.00 -33.34
C LEU A 752 5.47 4.46 -32.85
N SER A 753 6.41 5.33 -32.43
CA SER A 753 7.67 4.87 -31.83
C SER A 753 7.46 4.20 -30.46
N VAL A 754 6.47 4.68 -29.70
CA VAL A 754 6.12 4.13 -28.37
C VAL A 754 5.12 2.97 -28.50
N PHE A 755 4.13 3.10 -29.40
CA PHE A 755 3.07 2.11 -29.64
C PHE A 755 3.05 1.69 -31.14
N PRO A 756 3.97 0.82 -31.58
CA PRO A 756 4.13 0.48 -33.01
C PRO A 756 2.90 -0.16 -33.69
N ASN A 757 2.02 -0.73 -32.87
CA ASN A 757 0.79 -1.40 -33.33
C ASN A 757 -0.47 -0.60 -33.02
N SER A 758 -0.36 0.71 -32.71
CA SER A 758 -1.52 1.56 -32.44
C SER A 758 -2.41 1.70 -33.69
N PRO A 759 -3.69 1.28 -33.59
CA PRO A 759 -4.62 1.44 -34.71
C PRO A 759 -4.91 2.92 -35.02
N ALA A 760 -5.06 3.73 -33.97
CA ALA A 760 -5.36 5.16 -34.11
C ALA A 760 -4.19 5.90 -34.75
N ALA A 761 -2.96 5.69 -34.27
CA ALA A 761 -1.78 6.35 -34.82
C ALA A 761 -1.53 5.93 -36.28
N THR A 762 -1.69 4.63 -36.62
CA THR A 762 -1.53 4.13 -37.97
C THR A 762 -2.60 4.74 -38.90
N LEU A 763 -3.84 4.83 -38.43
CA LEU A 763 -4.92 5.47 -39.18
C LEU A 763 -4.63 6.96 -39.44
N TYR A 764 -4.24 7.71 -38.41
CA TYR A 764 -3.90 9.13 -38.56
C TYR A 764 -2.69 9.34 -39.47
N GLN A 765 -1.71 8.45 -39.44
CA GLN A 765 -0.58 8.46 -40.38
C GLN A 765 -1.03 8.22 -41.82
N ALA A 766 -1.91 7.24 -42.03
CA ALA A 766 -2.46 6.94 -43.37
C ALA A 766 -3.26 8.11 -43.95
N ILE A 767 -4.14 8.72 -43.12
CA ILE A 767 -4.88 9.93 -43.50
C ILE A 767 -3.93 11.09 -43.82
N SER A 768 -2.86 11.29 -43.02
CA SER A 768 -1.86 12.33 -43.29
C SER A 768 -1.13 12.11 -44.63
N TYR A 769 -0.81 10.85 -44.99
CA TYR A 769 -0.22 10.53 -46.27
C TYR A 769 -1.20 10.82 -47.42
N GLN A 770 -2.48 10.46 -47.28
CA GLN A 770 -3.52 10.70 -48.27
C GLN A 770 -3.71 12.21 -48.50
N GLN A 771 -3.85 13.03 -47.45
CA GLN A 771 -3.99 14.48 -47.55
C GLN A 771 -2.80 15.17 -48.23
N ARG A 772 -1.63 14.54 -48.22
CA ARG A 772 -0.41 15.03 -48.89
C ARG A 772 -0.21 14.48 -50.27
N GLY A 773 -1.18 13.78 -50.84
CA GLY A 773 -1.06 13.14 -52.15
C GLY A 773 -0.09 11.95 -52.19
N GLN A 774 0.40 11.47 -51.03
CA GLN A 774 1.31 10.34 -50.95
C GLN A 774 0.55 9.00 -50.98
N ARG A 775 -0.20 8.77 -52.10
CA ARG A 775 -1.18 7.69 -52.21
C ARG A 775 -0.60 6.29 -52.01
N ILE A 776 0.65 6.02 -52.39
CA ILE A 776 1.29 4.71 -52.19
C ILE A 776 1.50 4.46 -50.71
N LYS A 777 2.05 5.43 -50.00
CA LYS A 777 2.27 5.32 -48.55
C LYS A 777 0.97 5.24 -47.74
N ALA A 778 -0.09 5.95 -48.21
CA ALA A 778 -1.41 5.86 -47.61
C ALA A 778 -2.01 4.46 -47.76
N LEU A 779 -1.91 3.88 -48.97
CA LEU A 779 -2.39 2.54 -49.26
C LEU A 779 -1.68 1.50 -48.37
N GLU A 780 -0.34 1.52 -48.34
CA GLU A 780 0.45 0.60 -47.49
C GLU A 780 0.08 0.70 -45.99
N ALA A 781 -0.15 1.93 -45.51
CA ALA A 781 -0.52 2.14 -44.12
C ALA A 781 -1.94 1.63 -43.80
N TYR A 782 -2.92 1.85 -44.69
CA TYR A 782 -4.26 1.27 -44.54
C TYR A 782 -4.26 -0.25 -44.63
N GLU A 783 -3.52 -0.85 -45.59
CA GLU A 783 -3.37 -2.29 -45.66
C GLU A 783 -2.72 -2.90 -44.44
N LYS A 784 -1.65 -2.25 -43.90
CA LYS A 784 -1.03 -2.66 -42.66
C LYS A 784 -2.01 -2.62 -41.49
N LEU A 785 -2.82 -1.59 -41.41
CA LEU A 785 -3.85 -1.45 -40.38
C LEU A 785 -4.90 -2.56 -40.47
N LEU A 786 -5.41 -2.83 -41.67
CA LEU A 786 -6.46 -3.82 -41.90
C LEU A 786 -5.97 -5.28 -41.79
N LYS A 787 -4.66 -5.55 -41.88
CA LYS A 787 -4.09 -6.86 -41.51
C LYS A 787 -4.26 -7.19 -40.03
N VAL A 788 -4.25 -6.20 -39.16
CA VAL A 788 -4.36 -6.38 -37.72
C VAL A 788 -5.79 -6.10 -37.23
N PHE A 789 -6.46 -5.13 -37.86
CA PHE A 789 -7.83 -4.68 -37.53
C PHE A 789 -8.71 -4.71 -38.77
N PRO A 790 -9.14 -5.91 -39.25
CA PRO A 790 -9.80 -6.10 -40.54
C PRO A 790 -11.15 -5.40 -40.64
N ASP A 791 -11.77 -5.06 -39.50
CA ASP A 791 -13.08 -4.42 -39.44
C ASP A 791 -13.02 -2.91 -39.13
N ASN A 792 -11.86 -2.28 -39.34
CA ASN A 792 -11.76 -0.81 -39.17
C ASN A 792 -12.47 -0.11 -40.34
N VAL A 793 -13.68 0.34 -40.09
CA VAL A 793 -14.57 0.96 -41.08
C VAL A 793 -13.93 2.14 -41.82
N MET A 794 -13.26 3.04 -41.10
CA MET A 794 -12.63 4.21 -41.71
C MET A 794 -11.47 3.85 -42.62
N ALA A 795 -10.67 2.86 -42.22
CA ALA A 795 -9.57 2.35 -43.06
C ALA A 795 -10.11 1.64 -44.30
N LEU A 796 -11.17 0.81 -44.17
CA LEU A 796 -11.84 0.15 -45.30
C LEU A 796 -12.41 1.17 -46.27
N ASN A 797 -13.11 2.20 -45.78
CA ASN A 797 -13.70 3.23 -46.62
C ASN A 797 -12.61 4.01 -47.41
N ASN A 798 -11.56 4.46 -46.72
CA ASN A 798 -10.51 5.25 -47.35
C ASN A 798 -9.65 4.41 -48.30
N LEU A 799 -9.36 3.16 -47.96
CA LEU A 799 -8.65 2.22 -48.86
C LEU A 799 -9.48 1.89 -50.09
N GLY A 800 -10.77 1.61 -49.90
CA GLY A 800 -11.69 1.35 -51.00
C GLY A 800 -11.78 2.52 -52.00
N TRP A 801 -11.78 3.76 -51.46
CA TRP A 801 -11.70 4.96 -52.31
C TRP A 801 -10.37 5.07 -53.06
N ILE A 802 -9.22 4.83 -52.41
CA ILE A 802 -7.91 4.79 -53.11
C ILE A 802 -7.86 3.71 -54.17
N TYR A 803 -8.44 2.52 -53.93
CA TYR A 803 -8.56 1.47 -54.96
C TYR A 803 -9.42 1.92 -56.12
N PHE A 804 -10.54 2.59 -55.88
CA PHE A 804 -11.39 3.16 -56.90
C PHE A 804 -10.63 4.17 -57.81
N GLU A 805 -9.94 5.14 -57.20
CA GLU A 805 -9.14 6.11 -57.95
C GLU A 805 -8.03 5.48 -58.78
N LYS A 806 -7.55 4.28 -58.39
CA LYS A 806 -6.54 3.48 -59.15
C LYS A 806 -7.12 2.47 -60.11
N ASN A 807 -8.45 2.50 -60.32
CA ASN A 807 -9.16 1.49 -61.10
C ASN A 807 -8.86 0.04 -60.65
N ASN A 808 -8.66 -0.19 -59.35
CA ASN A 808 -8.40 -1.52 -58.81
C ASN A 808 -9.75 -2.22 -58.49
N ASP A 809 -9.88 -3.49 -58.89
CA ASP A 809 -11.12 -4.26 -58.70
C ASP A 809 -11.46 -4.52 -57.22
N ASN A 810 -10.52 -4.40 -56.30
CA ASN A 810 -10.77 -4.47 -54.86
C ASN A 810 -11.56 -3.30 -54.30
N ALA A 811 -11.82 -2.23 -55.07
CA ALA A 811 -12.55 -1.06 -54.60
C ALA A 811 -13.95 -1.41 -54.04
N LEU A 812 -14.74 -2.07 -54.90
CA LEU A 812 -16.13 -2.39 -54.55
C LEU A 812 -16.24 -3.43 -53.39
N PRO A 813 -15.48 -4.52 -53.38
CA PRO A 813 -15.49 -5.45 -52.25
C PRO A 813 -15.08 -4.79 -50.91
N THR A 814 -14.07 -3.91 -50.95
CA THR A 814 -13.59 -3.23 -49.73
C THR A 814 -14.63 -2.25 -49.20
N LEU A 815 -15.27 -1.45 -50.05
CA LEU A 815 -16.35 -0.52 -49.66
C LEU A 815 -17.61 -1.25 -49.24
N LYS A 816 -17.94 -2.38 -49.90
CA LYS A 816 -19.04 -3.23 -49.45
C LYS A 816 -18.84 -3.74 -48.02
N ARG A 817 -17.60 -4.14 -47.66
CA ARG A 817 -17.27 -4.55 -46.29
C ARG A 817 -17.43 -3.38 -45.32
N ALA A 818 -16.99 -2.17 -45.69
CA ALA A 818 -17.23 -0.97 -44.89
C ALA A 818 -18.72 -0.70 -44.65
N TYR A 819 -19.54 -0.86 -45.70
CA TYR A 819 -20.98 -0.69 -45.61
C TYR A 819 -21.65 -1.77 -44.74
N GLU A 820 -21.26 -3.02 -44.83
CA GLU A 820 -21.77 -4.10 -43.98
C GLU A 820 -21.54 -3.83 -42.46
N LEU A 821 -20.40 -3.19 -42.15
CA LEU A 821 -20.02 -2.86 -40.79
C LEU A 821 -20.66 -1.54 -40.29
N ALA A 822 -20.92 -0.60 -41.19
CA ALA A 822 -21.48 0.72 -40.82
C ALA A 822 -22.54 1.18 -41.87
N PRO A 823 -23.72 0.52 -41.94
CA PRO A 823 -24.73 0.75 -42.97
C PRO A 823 -25.45 2.12 -42.87
N ASP A 824 -25.22 2.87 -41.78
CA ASP A 824 -25.82 4.20 -41.56
C ASP A 824 -24.78 5.33 -41.52
N SER A 825 -23.52 5.04 -41.85
CA SER A 825 -22.50 6.08 -41.95
C SER A 825 -22.61 6.85 -43.27
N PRO A 826 -22.85 8.19 -43.24
CA PRO A 826 -22.98 8.99 -44.48
C PRO A 826 -21.78 8.86 -45.42
N ALA A 827 -20.55 8.95 -44.85
CA ALA A 827 -19.32 8.84 -45.63
C ALA A 827 -19.15 7.45 -46.32
N VAL A 828 -19.57 6.38 -45.63
CA VAL A 828 -19.50 5.01 -46.18
C VAL A 828 -20.57 4.81 -47.25
N LEU A 829 -21.79 5.29 -46.98
CA LEU A 829 -22.89 5.24 -47.95
C LEU A 829 -22.55 6.01 -49.21
N ASP A 830 -21.95 7.18 -49.08
CA ASP A 830 -21.49 8.01 -50.17
C ASP A 830 -20.43 7.30 -51.01
N SER A 831 -19.31 6.86 -50.36
CA SER A 831 -18.21 6.19 -51.08
C SER A 831 -18.68 4.92 -51.76
N TYR A 832 -19.48 4.10 -51.09
CA TYR A 832 -20.00 2.84 -51.65
C TYR A 832 -21.01 3.11 -52.79
N GLY A 833 -21.97 4.03 -52.58
CA GLY A 833 -22.97 4.41 -53.54
C GLY A 833 -22.35 5.02 -54.80
N TRP A 834 -21.40 5.93 -54.65
CA TRP A 834 -20.71 6.56 -55.75
C TRP A 834 -19.95 5.55 -56.62
N VAL A 835 -19.19 4.61 -55.99
CA VAL A 835 -18.47 3.57 -56.72
C VAL A 835 -19.42 2.62 -57.42
N LEU A 836 -20.59 2.29 -56.87
CA LEU A 836 -21.64 1.52 -57.55
C LEU A 836 -22.14 2.22 -58.79
N VAL A 837 -22.46 3.51 -58.71
CA VAL A 837 -22.86 4.32 -59.88
C VAL A 837 -21.77 4.28 -60.98
N LYS A 838 -20.50 4.57 -60.63
CA LYS A 838 -19.39 4.59 -61.60
C LYS A 838 -19.06 3.21 -62.17
N LYS A 839 -19.51 2.12 -61.55
CA LYS A 839 -19.41 0.73 -62.05
C LYS A 839 -20.68 0.28 -62.78
N GLY A 840 -21.58 1.21 -63.11
CA GLY A 840 -22.78 0.92 -63.90
C GLY A 840 -24.00 0.41 -63.11
N LYS A 841 -23.93 0.29 -61.82
CA LYS A 841 -25.05 -0.09 -60.93
C LYS A 841 -25.76 1.16 -60.39
N VAL A 842 -26.35 1.94 -61.30
CA VAL A 842 -26.83 3.28 -61.04
C VAL A 842 -27.97 3.28 -60.01
N GLU A 843 -28.97 2.40 -60.13
CA GLU A 843 -30.13 2.37 -59.22
C GLU A 843 -29.69 2.00 -57.78
N GLU A 844 -28.82 1.01 -57.63
CA GLU A 844 -28.31 0.58 -56.32
C GLU A 844 -27.49 1.71 -55.67
N GLY A 845 -26.61 2.33 -56.44
CA GLY A 845 -25.80 3.45 -55.99
C GLY A 845 -26.59 4.65 -55.57
N LEU A 846 -27.59 5.03 -56.38
CA LEU A 846 -28.51 6.14 -56.08
C LEU A 846 -29.27 5.94 -54.75
N ALA A 847 -29.70 4.72 -54.43
CA ALA A 847 -30.38 4.41 -53.17
C ALA A 847 -29.48 4.75 -51.96
N HIS A 848 -28.18 4.38 -52.06
CA HIS A 848 -27.19 4.65 -51.00
C HIS A 848 -26.89 6.15 -50.90
N LEU A 849 -26.68 6.87 -52.02
CA LEU A 849 -26.41 8.31 -52.02
C LEU A 849 -27.61 9.13 -51.48
N LYS A 850 -28.84 8.76 -51.79
CA LYS A 850 -30.05 9.36 -51.24
C LYS A 850 -30.14 9.15 -49.71
N LYS A 851 -29.80 7.95 -49.26
CA LYS A 851 -29.73 7.62 -47.84
C LYS A 851 -28.64 8.46 -47.15
N ALA A 852 -27.44 8.58 -47.71
CA ALA A 852 -26.35 9.39 -47.17
C ALA A 852 -26.76 10.86 -47.05
N ASN A 853 -27.32 11.47 -48.09
CA ASN A 853 -27.76 12.84 -48.09
C ASN A 853 -28.92 13.12 -47.14
N LYS A 854 -29.79 12.11 -46.93
CA LYS A 854 -30.87 12.23 -45.94
C LYS A 854 -30.35 12.22 -44.49
N ILE A 855 -29.28 11.46 -44.19
CA ILE A 855 -28.70 11.37 -42.85
C ILE A 855 -27.89 12.63 -42.52
N ASP A 856 -27.11 13.13 -43.50
CA ASP A 856 -26.35 14.37 -43.31
C ASP A 856 -26.37 15.23 -44.57
N PRO A 857 -27.37 16.12 -44.73
CA PRO A 857 -27.50 17.02 -45.88
C PRO A 857 -26.47 18.17 -45.89
N SER A 858 -25.67 18.33 -44.82
CA SER A 858 -24.69 19.40 -44.73
C SER A 858 -23.38 19.10 -45.48
N ILE A 859 -23.17 17.88 -45.90
CA ILE A 859 -21.95 17.44 -46.59
C ILE A 859 -22.12 17.70 -48.09
N GLN A 860 -21.46 18.77 -48.58
CA GLN A 860 -21.59 19.19 -50.00
C GLN A 860 -21.17 18.09 -50.98
N GLU A 861 -20.11 17.31 -50.68
CA GLU A 861 -19.59 16.23 -51.55
C GLU A 861 -20.66 15.16 -51.78
N ILE A 862 -21.43 14.79 -50.76
CA ILE A 862 -22.55 13.83 -50.88
C ILE A 862 -23.64 14.38 -51.80
N ALA A 863 -23.98 15.66 -51.65
CA ALA A 863 -24.97 16.32 -52.47
C ALA A 863 -24.53 16.40 -53.96
N ASP A 864 -23.24 16.65 -54.20
CA ASP A 864 -22.64 16.71 -55.53
C ASP A 864 -22.63 15.34 -56.21
N HIS A 865 -22.21 14.26 -55.47
CA HIS A 865 -22.28 12.89 -55.97
C HIS A 865 -23.71 12.45 -56.29
N LEU A 866 -24.67 12.81 -55.44
CA LEU A 866 -26.09 12.48 -55.67
C LEU A 866 -26.59 13.18 -56.93
N LYS A 867 -26.34 14.47 -57.09
CA LYS A 867 -26.78 15.24 -58.28
C LYS A 867 -26.19 14.69 -59.58
N GLU A 868 -24.88 14.32 -59.54
CA GLU A 868 -24.25 13.73 -60.72
C GLU A 868 -24.82 12.32 -61.03
N ALA A 869 -25.08 11.55 -59.99
CA ALA A 869 -25.69 10.22 -60.17
C ALA A 869 -27.13 10.26 -60.70
N GLU A 870 -27.91 11.29 -60.36
CA GLU A 870 -29.29 11.51 -60.85
C GLU A 870 -29.32 11.99 -62.31
N ALA A 871 -28.19 12.47 -62.83
CA ALA A 871 -28.07 12.92 -64.23
C ALA A 871 -27.62 11.78 -65.18
N LEU A 872 -27.19 10.64 -64.63
CA LEU A 872 -26.78 9.43 -65.37
C LEU A 872 -27.96 8.50 -65.60
#